data_423741750616cdc6f7747f4e17877c90
#
_entry.id   423741750616cdc6f7747f4e17877c90
#
_cell.length_a   1.000
_cell.length_b   1.000
_cell.length_c   1.000
_cell.angle_alpha   90.00
_cell.angle_beta   90.00
_cell.angle_gamma   90.00
#
_symmetry.space_group_name_H-M   'P 1'
#
loop_
_entity.id
_entity.type
_entity.pdbx_description
1 polymer ?
#
loop_
_entity_poly.entity_id
_entity_poly.type
_entity_poly.pdbx_seq_one_letter_code
_entity_poly.pdbx_strand_id
1 'polypeptide(L)'
;RRKSKLITIRSNFFQLSIETFKRIISALILLAQFGCHIHAQTLISGKVTDDHGVPVPNANVAVLHKNSTISIFTFSAIDGTFILKINAADDTLTIKTAHLGYETGLFRIPNKSQSVQLVIKESALKLQEVTVKSPPIILRKDTIDYQVSAFQTQSDRTIEDVIKRMPGIQITESGQILYQGNPIEKYYINGLDLLEGRYNLANKNLPADAVRKVQVIENDQPIKILKSKVFSEKASINIQLKKFTTTGSAQAGIGLSPALWNANVTPMTFNARFQSIASVQSNNIGTDLSKELEVLSKSSQIRSPAPMLSIQPLNTPEIQSGRWLNNKSHLLSLNTIRKTKNQTEIKFGMGIRSELQRQNGENYTRLLTPNAIISIDELITNHFHTKAINTNLVIDKNTDRIYFKNDLGAQIRRVKSNGELSRESFSLRQKMTANQTYLQNNLSIITNIGKQLLNVSSKTAYNERPELLNILPGAFPKIFNAGNPFESISQNVQVSEFSSSNSVGLTRSFAKFSFAPLVGITFNDHRLKSWATIVDNGSSQKPGKHFANNFKYRHLMSFAQFNIYYESRKWQIELNAPLRWHHLEATDFAQSSDQKRTRLTLEPAITGRYQITDYINLTSTLSYSNDFGNPSQLYSGFILRSYRNLQRSKAVIPVNGILMGRLGMTYKNPLSLVFIDLNYTMLRIKNNLQYSTNIDSTGAAELVYIPNNNIQNNNQLHVGIGRYFGAIKTSLKLNSTAGLTRSAQIVTDREVKVSNENYRVGVSVSTSFNEYFGVTIAEATSFLISSVEDQDKKHARFSQLELGIDVYPGKAHTIRLDAEYYSIRGSTRQKPFYLNLRYRYTFGKRKMDLELNCTNLTNSQNYVSIVNSLFVISESHFQLRPRQALIGIRIPF
;
A
#
# COMPACT_ATOMS: atom_id res chain seq x y z
N ARG A 1 36.02 34.85 20.79
CA ARG A 1 36.46 34.30 19.46
C ARG A 1 35.97 32.88 19.14
N ARG A 2 35.40 32.11 20.03
CA ARG A 2 34.81 30.78 19.74
C ARG A 2 33.31 30.81 19.37
N LYS A 3 32.58 31.89 19.66
CA LYS A 3 31.18 32.06 19.32
C LYS A 3 30.92 32.54 17.89
N SER A 4 31.90 33.21 17.23
CA SER A 4 31.73 33.69 15.86
C SER A 4 31.94 32.61 14.79
N LYS A 5 32.68 31.54 15.05
CA LYS A 5 32.88 30.43 14.14
C LYS A 5 31.66 29.48 14.05
N LEU A 6 30.83 29.38 15.13
CA LEU A 6 29.63 28.55 15.11
C LEU A 6 28.46 29.18 14.31
N ILE A 7 28.39 30.52 14.27
CA ILE A 7 27.34 31.23 13.52
C ILE A 7 27.63 31.18 12.02
N THR A 8 28.92 31.24 11.65
CA THR A 8 29.33 31.15 10.23
C THR A 8 29.13 29.74 9.65
N ILE A 9 29.30 28.70 10.46
CA ILE A 9 29.05 27.32 10.04
C ILE A 9 27.52 27.03 9.90
N ARG A 10 26.68 27.64 10.75
CA ARG A 10 25.21 27.51 10.63
C ARG A 10 24.65 28.25 9.39
N SER A 11 25.22 29.39 9.02
CA SER A 11 24.79 30.11 7.81
C SER A 11 25.19 29.37 6.53
N ASN A 12 26.36 28.75 6.52
CA ASN A 12 26.85 28.02 5.34
C ASN A 12 26.11 26.69 5.10
N PHE A 13 25.61 26.01 6.15
CA PHE A 13 24.81 24.78 5.97
C PHE A 13 23.38 25.10 5.51
N PHE A 14 22.81 26.22 5.95
CA PHE A 14 21.50 26.67 5.46
C PHE A 14 21.60 27.23 4.04
N GLN A 15 22.70 27.89 3.68
CA GLN A 15 23.00 28.30 2.33
C GLN A 15 23.32 27.09 1.43
N LEU A 16 24.02 26.05 1.92
CA LEU A 16 24.28 24.85 1.12
C LEU A 16 22.99 24.05 0.84
N SER A 17 22.04 23.98 1.76
CA SER A 17 20.75 23.34 1.51
C SER A 17 19.88 24.14 0.56
N ILE A 18 19.91 25.48 0.64
CA ILE A 18 19.18 26.38 -0.27
C ILE A 18 19.87 26.40 -1.63
N GLU A 19 21.20 26.38 -1.69
CA GLU A 19 21.93 26.30 -2.96
C GLU A 19 21.79 24.92 -3.61
N THR A 20 21.77 23.83 -2.83
CA THR A 20 21.51 22.50 -3.39
C THR A 20 20.07 22.39 -3.87
N PHE A 21 19.12 22.99 -3.16
CA PHE A 21 17.73 23.07 -3.59
C PHE A 21 17.55 24.01 -4.80
N LYS A 22 18.26 25.15 -4.81
CA LYS A 22 18.32 26.02 -5.99
C LYS A 22 18.99 25.35 -7.19
N ARG A 23 20.04 24.56 -6.97
CA ARG A 23 20.68 23.77 -8.03
C ARG A 23 19.80 22.65 -8.54
N ILE A 24 19.01 22.00 -7.67
CA ILE A 24 18.02 21.00 -8.08
C ILE A 24 16.85 21.67 -8.82
N ILE A 25 16.37 22.81 -8.34
CA ILE A 25 15.34 23.59 -9.05
C ILE A 25 15.91 24.17 -10.33
N SER A 26 17.15 24.66 -10.35
CA SER A 26 17.80 25.14 -11.57
C SER A 26 18.09 24.00 -12.56
N ALA A 27 18.43 22.82 -12.08
CA ALA A 27 18.53 21.61 -12.90
C ALA A 27 17.17 21.14 -13.43
N LEU A 28 16.12 21.26 -12.63
CA LEU A 28 14.73 20.99 -13.05
C LEU A 28 14.21 22.07 -14.01
N ILE A 29 14.60 23.33 -13.83
CA ILE A 29 14.30 24.43 -14.74
C ILE A 29 15.13 24.31 -16.03
N LEU A 30 16.39 23.87 -15.93
CA LEU A 30 17.22 23.55 -17.12
C LEU A 30 16.68 22.31 -17.86
N LEU A 31 16.19 21.31 -17.15
CA LEU A 31 15.50 20.15 -17.74
C LEU A 31 14.14 20.56 -18.34
N ALA A 32 13.47 21.58 -17.76
CA ALA A 32 12.25 22.15 -18.31
C ALA A 32 12.52 23.04 -19.54
N GLN A 33 13.68 23.66 -19.63
CA GLN A 33 14.11 24.43 -20.83
C GLN A 33 14.50 23.54 -22.01
N PHE A 34 14.79 22.24 -21.77
CA PHE A 34 15.07 21.28 -22.86
C PHE A 34 13.82 20.69 -23.52
N GLY A 35 12.63 21.20 -23.26
CA GLY A 35 11.39 20.59 -23.73
C GLY A 35 10.36 21.45 -24.44
N CYS A 36 10.47 22.76 -24.45
CA CYS A 36 9.54 23.61 -25.21
C CYS A 36 10.15 24.08 -26.53
N HIS A 37 10.42 23.14 -27.41
CA HIS A 37 10.36 23.47 -28.81
C HIS A 37 8.86 23.57 -29.15
N ILE A 38 8.36 24.83 -29.25
CA ILE A 38 7.12 25.11 -29.94
C ILE A 38 7.40 24.79 -31.42
N HIS A 39 7.15 23.55 -31.81
CA HIS A 39 7.21 23.19 -33.22
C HIS A 39 5.96 23.77 -33.85
N ALA A 40 6.16 24.72 -34.77
CA ALA A 40 5.10 25.18 -35.62
C ALA A 40 4.50 23.97 -36.34
N GLN A 41 3.19 23.77 -36.19
CA GLN A 41 2.47 22.66 -36.80
C GLN A 41 2.57 22.79 -38.31
N THR A 42 3.24 21.84 -38.95
CA THR A 42 3.33 21.81 -40.43
C THR A 42 2.08 21.19 -41.00
N LEU A 43 1.44 21.89 -41.94
CA LEU A 43 0.28 21.42 -42.68
C LEU A 43 0.69 20.91 -44.03
N ILE A 44 0.58 19.61 -44.31
CA ILE A 44 0.81 19.03 -45.62
C ILE A 44 -0.57 18.64 -46.17
N SER A 45 -0.93 19.26 -47.30
CA SER A 45 -2.11 18.87 -48.09
C SER A 45 -1.64 18.32 -49.43
N GLY A 46 -2.49 17.59 -50.11
CA GLY A 46 -2.15 17.09 -51.43
C GLY A 46 -3.19 16.14 -52.02
N LYS A 47 -2.81 15.49 -53.08
CA LYS A 47 -3.66 14.53 -53.79
C LYS A 47 -2.87 13.27 -54.12
N VAL A 48 -3.50 12.11 -53.89
CA VAL A 48 -2.97 10.80 -54.31
C VAL A 48 -3.59 10.42 -55.62
N THR A 49 -2.76 10.14 -56.61
CA THR A 49 -3.21 9.70 -57.94
C THR A 49 -2.41 8.43 -58.34
N ASP A 50 -2.95 7.72 -59.32
CA ASP A 50 -2.18 6.67 -60.05
C ASP A 50 -1.27 7.30 -61.13
N ASP A 51 -0.53 6.48 -61.82
CA ASP A 51 0.35 6.89 -62.97
C ASP A 51 -0.41 7.33 -64.20
N HIS A 52 -1.73 7.14 -64.25
CA HIS A 52 -2.63 7.67 -65.28
C HIS A 52 -3.37 8.95 -64.85
N GLY A 53 -3.05 9.47 -63.66
CA GLY A 53 -3.62 10.70 -63.12
C GLY A 53 -5.01 10.51 -62.47
N VAL A 54 -5.52 9.27 -62.33
CA VAL A 54 -6.79 8.96 -61.71
C VAL A 54 -6.66 9.06 -60.18
N PRO A 55 -7.57 9.76 -59.47
CA PRO A 55 -7.55 9.83 -58.01
C PRO A 55 -7.65 8.47 -57.36
N VAL A 56 -6.82 8.18 -56.36
CA VAL A 56 -6.87 6.96 -55.55
C VAL A 56 -7.54 7.27 -54.21
N PRO A 57 -8.82 6.88 -54.01
CA PRO A 57 -9.52 7.07 -52.75
C PRO A 57 -9.05 6.07 -51.69
N ASN A 58 -9.19 6.45 -50.41
CA ASN A 58 -8.84 5.61 -49.26
C ASN A 58 -7.37 5.14 -49.24
N ALA A 59 -6.46 5.79 -49.96
CA ALA A 59 -5.04 5.53 -49.82
C ALA A 59 -4.55 6.00 -48.46
N ASN A 60 -3.84 5.14 -47.75
CA ASN A 60 -3.20 5.48 -46.47
C ASN A 60 -1.97 6.37 -46.73
N VAL A 61 -2.00 7.58 -46.27
CA VAL A 61 -0.88 8.56 -46.34
C VAL A 61 -0.32 8.75 -44.95
N ALA A 62 0.88 8.24 -44.70
CA ALA A 62 1.51 8.20 -43.40
C ALA A 62 2.89 8.89 -43.43
N VAL A 63 3.23 9.61 -42.38
CA VAL A 63 4.58 10.17 -42.15
C VAL A 63 5.39 9.20 -41.33
N LEU A 64 6.59 8.87 -41.77
CA LEU A 64 7.52 7.99 -41.10
C LEU A 64 8.59 8.77 -40.35
N HIS A 65 8.94 8.31 -39.14
CA HIS A 65 10.15 8.69 -38.44
C HIS A 65 11.40 8.06 -39.10
N LYS A 66 12.59 8.56 -38.73
CA LYS A 66 13.90 8.03 -39.20
C LYS A 66 14.06 6.52 -38.96
N ASN A 67 13.38 5.95 -37.98
CA ASN A 67 13.38 4.53 -37.66
C ASN A 67 12.23 3.74 -38.36
N SER A 68 11.62 4.30 -39.40
CA SER A 68 10.53 3.68 -40.19
C SER A 68 9.23 3.42 -39.40
N THR A 69 9.04 4.04 -38.22
CA THR A 69 7.78 3.99 -37.48
C THR A 69 6.82 5.07 -37.97
N ILE A 70 5.51 4.77 -38.02
CA ILE A 70 4.47 5.74 -38.42
C ILE A 70 4.28 6.77 -37.31
N SER A 71 4.47 8.04 -37.65
CA SER A 71 4.26 9.18 -36.73
C SER A 71 2.81 9.64 -36.72
N ILE A 72 2.24 9.85 -37.92
CA ILE A 72 0.87 10.27 -38.14
C ILE A 72 0.39 9.73 -39.48
N PHE A 73 -0.90 9.52 -39.64
CA PHE A 73 -1.48 9.11 -40.94
C PHE A 73 -2.87 9.71 -41.15
N THR A 74 -3.28 9.71 -42.41
CA THR A 74 -4.64 10.02 -42.90
C THR A 74 -4.99 9.13 -44.07
N PHE A 75 -6.24 9.18 -44.51
CA PHE A 75 -6.69 8.54 -45.74
C PHE A 75 -7.07 9.60 -46.78
N SER A 76 -6.80 9.31 -48.05
CA SER A 76 -7.27 10.16 -49.14
C SER A 76 -8.80 10.10 -49.25
N ALA A 77 -9.41 11.25 -49.57
CA ALA A 77 -10.83 11.37 -49.87
C ALA A 77 -11.20 10.73 -51.25
N ILE A 78 -12.45 10.74 -51.59
CA ILE A 78 -12.96 10.14 -52.85
C ILE A 78 -12.30 10.76 -54.08
N ASP A 79 -11.96 12.05 -54.04
CA ASP A 79 -11.25 12.79 -55.07
C ASP A 79 -9.72 12.69 -54.99
N GLY A 80 -9.20 11.82 -54.07
CA GLY A 80 -7.80 11.58 -53.82
C GLY A 80 -7.14 12.62 -52.91
N THR A 81 -7.83 13.66 -52.43
CA THR A 81 -7.23 14.71 -51.57
C THR A 81 -6.98 14.23 -50.16
N PHE A 82 -5.95 14.77 -49.52
CA PHE A 82 -5.59 14.47 -48.10
C PHE A 82 -5.04 15.70 -47.40
N ILE A 83 -5.12 15.69 -46.06
CA ILE A 83 -4.52 16.71 -45.17
C ILE A 83 -3.88 16.02 -44.00
N LEU A 84 -2.61 16.35 -43.71
CA LEU A 84 -1.82 15.92 -42.57
C LEU A 84 -1.35 17.13 -41.74
N LYS A 85 -1.58 17.07 -40.44
CA LYS A 85 -1.07 18.07 -39.48
C LYS A 85 0.07 17.42 -38.70
N ILE A 86 1.27 17.96 -38.88
CA ILE A 86 2.51 17.31 -38.45
C ILE A 86 3.23 18.16 -37.41
N ASN A 87 3.64 17.53 -36.31
CA ASN A 87 4.52 18.12 -35.30
C ASN A 87 5.82 17.29 -35.27
N ALA A 88 6.72 17.56 -36.22
CA ALA A 88 8.02 16.90 -36.28
C ALA A 88 9.14 17.93 -36.31
N ALA A 89 10.28 17.59 -35.70
CA ALA A 89 11.45 18.46 -35.61
C ALA A 89 12.43 18.25 -36.78
N ASP A 90 12.16 17.25 -37.65
CA ASP A 90 13.05 16.92 -38.75
C ASP A 90 12.91 17.91 -39.90
N ASP A 91 13.99 18.29 -40.56
CA ASP A 91 13.99 19.20 -41.73
C ASP A 91 13.32 18.59 -42.96
N THR A 92 13.28 17.29 -43.04
CA THR A 92 12.64 16.49 -44.10
C THR A 92 11.69 15.44 -43.55
N LEU A 93 10.55 15.26 -44.19
CA LEU A 93 9.55 14.27 -43.90
C LEU A 93 9.58 13.18 -44.95
N THR A 94 9.42 11.92 -44.52
CA THR A 94 9.18 10.82 -45.41
C THR A 94 7.70 10.44 -45.37
N ILE A 95 6.99 10.65 -46.46
CA ILE A 95 5.58 10.26 -46.62
C ILE A 95 5.55 8.88 -47.24
N LYS A 96 4.88 7.96 -46.62
CA LYS A 96 4.56 6.63 -47.12
C LYS A 96 3.10 6.61 -47.58
N THR A 97 2.88 6.30 -48.83
CA THR A 97 1.51 6.15 -49.37
C THR A 97 1.29 4.71 -49.76
N ALA A 98 0.22 4.10 -49.26
CA ALA A 98 -0.11 2.70 -49.53
C ALA A 98 -1.59 2.52 -49.78
N HIS A 99 -1.93 1.74 -50.82
CA HIS A 99 -3.30 1.34 -51.11
C HIS A 99 -3.30 -0.10 -51.62
N LEU A 100 -4.43 -0.80 -51.42
CA LEU A 100 -4.57 -2.16 -51.91
C LEU A 100 -4.59 -2.15 -53.42
N GLY A 101 -3.71 -2.93 -54.07
CA GLY A 101 -3.58 -2.99 -55.54
C GLY A 101 -2.57 -1.97 -56.11
N TYR A 102 -1.85 -1.23 -55.27
CA TYR A 102 -0.82 -0.27 -55.70
C TYR A 102 0.53 -0.55 -55.04
N GLU A 103 1.62 -0.19 -55.67
CA GLU A 103 2.93 -0.18 -55.07
C GLU A 103 3.01 0.89 -53.97
N THR A 104 3.64 0.53 -52.83
CA THR A 104 3.88 1.51 -51.75
C THR A 104 4.81 2.60 -52.23
N GLY A 105 4.32 3.86 -52.29
CA GLY A 105 5.11 5.03 -52.56
C GLY A 105 5.83 5.58 -51.31
N LEU A 106 7.09 5.95 -51.46
CA LEU A 106 7.87 6.65 -50.46
C LEU A 106 8.36 8.00 -51.02
N PHE A 107 7.88 9.08 -50.41
CA PHE A 107 8.14 10.43 -50.92
C PHE A 107 8.87 11.24 -49.86
N ARG A 108 10.00 11.84 -50.17
CA ARG A 108 10.72 12.75 -49.30
C ARG A 108 10.39 14.21 -49.64
N ILE A 109 9.88 14.92 -48.64
CA ILE A 109 9.52 16.34 -48.81
C ILE A 109 10.15 17.20 -47.68
N PRO A 110 10.41 18.48 -47.89
CA PRO A 110 10.78 19.40 -46.81
C PRO A 110 9.68 19.54 -45.77
N ASN A 111 10.07 19.71 -44.53
CA ASN A 111 9.12 19.91 -43.40
C ASN A 111 8.65 21.37 -43.38
N LYS A 112 7.83 21.74 -44.34
CA LYS A 112 7.17 23.06 -44.42
C LYS A 112 5.75 22.85 -44.95
N SER A 113 4.84 23.73 -44.56
CA SER A 113 3.46 23.71 -45.05
C SER A 113 3.44 23.85 -46.57
N GLN A 114 2.93 22.82 -47.27
CA GLN A 114 2.93 22.74 -48.71
C GLN A 114 1.83 21.78 -49.22
N SER A 115 1.52 21.89 -50.50
CA SER A 115 0.68 20.96 -51.23
C SER A 115 1.56 20.03 -52.08
N VAL A 116 1.30 18.73 -52.02
CA VAL A 116 2.10 17.71 -52.74
C VAL A 116 1.20 16.77 -53.54
N GLN A 117 1.67 16.32 -54.69
CA GLN A 117 1.04 15.28 -55.48
C GLN A 117 1.82 13.97 -55.23
N LEU A 118 1.10 12.91 -54.80
CA LEU A 118 1.70 11.61 -54.54
C LEU A 118 1.19 10.62 -55.58
N VAL A 119 2.09 10.17 -56.46
CA VAL A 119 1.76 9.25 -57.53
C VAL A 119 2.16 7.85 -57.11
N ILE A 120 1.20 6.91 -57.13
CA ILE A 120 1.45 5.49 -56.82
C ILE A 120 1.06 4.64 -58.04
N LYS A 121 1.87 3.60 -58.31
CA LYS A 121 1.64 2.72 -59.50
C LYS A 121 0.76 1.52 -59.13
N GLU A 122 -0.14 1.16 -60.08
CA GLU A 122 -0.88 -0.08 -59.92
C GLU A 122 0.08 -1.28 -59.87
N SER A 123 -0.16 -2.17 -58.94
CA SER A 123 0.61 -3.38 -58.79
C SER A 123 -0.25 -4.51 -58.27
N ALA A 124 -0.20 -5.63 -58.95
CA ALA A 124 -0.82 -6.86 -58.50
C ALA A 124 0.00 -7.54 -57.39
N LEU A 125 0.45 -6.77 -56.40
CA LEU A 125 1.22 -7.28 -55.28
C LEU A 125 0.41 -8.23 -54.42
N LYS A 126 0.90 -9.46 -54.26
CA LYS A 126 0.46 -10.35 -53.15
C LYS A 126 0.63 -9.58 -51.85
N LEU A 127 -0.48 -9.30 -51.17
CA LEU A 127 -0.46 -8.73 -49.84
C LEU A 127 0.43 -9.61 -48.94
N GLN A 128 1.58 -9.08 -48.52
CA GLN A 128 2.27 -9.62 -47.37
C GLN A 128 1.36 -9.36 -46.17
N GLU A 129 1.12 -10.40 -45.40
CA GLU A 129 0.34 -10.33 -44.18
C GLU A 129 0.98 -9.27 -43.25
N VAL A 130 0.35 -8.09 -43.14
CA VAL A 130 0.79 -7.05 -42.22
C VAL A 130 0.32 -7.45 -40.83
N THR A 131 1.17 -8.11 -40.10
CA THR A 131 0.92 -8.40 -38.69
C THR A 131 0.98 -7.08 -37.89
N VAL A 132 -0.17 -6.43 -37.73
CA VAL A 132 -0.29 -5.24 -36.88
C VAL A 132 -0.11 -5.70 -35.41
N LYS A 133 1.08 -5.56 -34.85
CA LYS A 133 1.31 -5.78 -33.43
C LYS A 133 0.60 -4.68 -32.66
N SER A 134 -0.39 -5.06 -31.87
CA SER A 134 -1.09 -4.12 -30.97
C SER A 134 -0.07 -3.42 -30.06
N PRO A 135 -0.15 -2.09 -29.85
CA PRO A 135 0.76 -1.40 -28.95
C PRO A 135 0.65 -1.97 -27.53
N PRO A 136 1.75 -2.01 -26.78
CA PRO A 136 1.77 -2.60 -25.44
C PRO A 136 0.79 -1.93 -24.47
N ILE A 137 0.51 -0.64 -24.66
CA ILE A 137 -0.40 0.16 -23.86
C ILE A 137 -1.34 0.94 -24.80
N ILE A 138 -2.65 0.88 -24.54
CA ILE A 138 -3.67 1.58 -25.31
C ILE A 138 -4.49 2.45 -24.38
N LEU A 139 -4.58 3.74 -24.65
CA LEU A 139 -5.45 4.66 -23.91
C LEU A 139 -6.82 4.73 -24.58
N ARG A 140 -7.89 4.53 -23.80
CA ARG A 140 -9.29 4.68 -24.25
C ARG A 140 -10.05 5.54 -23.24
N LYS A 141 -10.16 6.84 -23.49
CA LYS A 141 -10.79 7.79 -22.55
C LYS A 141 -10.15 7.68 -21.15
N ASP A 142 -10.93 7.19 -20.17
CA ASP A 142 -10.50 7.02 -18.78
C ASP A 142 -9.93 5.60 -18.49
N THR A 143 -9.63 4.82 -19.52
CA THR A 143 -9.13 3.45 -19.34
C THR A 143 -7.81 3.25 -20.07
N ILE A 144 -6.83 2.74 -19.36
CA ILE A 144 -5.52 2.34 -19.90
C ILE A 144 -5.49 0.81 -19.98
N ASP A 145 -5.36 0.28 -21.18
CA ASP A 145 -5.26 -1.15 -21.45
C ASP A 145 -3.78 -1.56 -21.58
N TYR A 146 -3.28 -2.38 -20.68
CA TYR A 146 -1.96 -3.01 -20.75
C TYR A 146 -2.12 -4.41 -21.35
N GLN A 147 -1.49 -4.68 -22.51
CA GLN A 147 -1.49 -6.00 -23.12
C GLN A 147 -0.54 -6.92 -22.36
N VAL A 148 -1.06 -7.97 -21.71
CA VAL A 148 -0.24 -8.87 -20.87
C VAL A 148 0.92 -9.49 -21.66
N SER A 149 0.68 -9.88 -22.90
CA SER A 149 1.73 -10.47 -23.78
C SER A 149 2.92 -9.57 -24.05
N ALA A 150 2.77 -8.25 -23.92
CA ALA A 150 3.89 -7.30 -24.11
C ALA A 150 4.82 -7.21 -22.89
N PHE A 151 4.31 -7.55 -21.70
CA PHE A 151 5.03 -7.46 -20.42
C PHE A 151 5.40 -8.83 -19.86
N GLN A 152 4.84 -9.91 -20.39
CA GLN A 152 5.04 -11.28 -19.92
C GLN A 152 6.38 -11.83 -20.40
N THR A 153 7.07 -12.56 -19.51
CA THR A 153 8.30 -13.32 -19.77
C THR A 153 8.07 -14.82 -19.55
N GLN A 154 9.00 -15.65 -19.96
CA GLN A 154 8.92 -17.10 -19.75
C GLN A 154 9.00 -17.49 -18.26
N SER A 155 9.61 -16.66 -17.42
CA SER A 155 9.70 -16.91 -15.98
C SER A 155 8.39 -16.71 -15.25
N ASP A 156 7.43 -15.93 -15.80
CA ASP A 156 6.20 -15.57 -15.13
C ASP A 156 5.23 -16.74 -15.01
N ARG A 157 4.58 -16.80 -13.86
CA ARG A 157 3.56 -17.81 -13.58
C ARG A 157 2.22 -17.19 -13.20
N THR A 158 2.25 -16.05 -12.54
CA THR A 158 1.06 -15.40 -12.02
C THR A 158 0.90 -14.02 -12.62
N ILE A 159 -0.30 -13.49 -12.56
CA ILE A 159 -0.56 -12.14 -13.05
C ILE A 159 0.22 -11.07 -12.25
N GLU A 160 0.54 -11.33 -10.99
CA GLU A 160 1.38 -10.44 -10.16
C GLU A 160 2.76 -10.23 -10.79
N ASP A 161 3.38 -11.29 -11.32
CA ASP A 161 4.71 -11.23 -11.95
C ASP A 161 4.72 -10.25 -13.12
N VAL A 162 3.62 -10.20 -13.87
CA VAL A 162 3.47 -9.33 -15.04
C VAL A 162 3.14 -7.89 -14.63
N ILE A 163 2.20 -7.71 -13.68
CA ILE A 163 1.76 -6.38 -13.21
C ILE A 163 2.93 -5.60 -12.62
N LYS A 164 3.87 -6.25 -11.92
CA LYS A 164 5.08 -5.61 -11.37
C LYS A 164 5.92 -4.86 -12.41
N ARG A 165 5.87 -5.27 -13.69
CA ARG A 165 6.61 -4.63 -14.79
C ARG A 165 5.85 -3.54 -15.53
N MET A 166 4.52 -3.43 -15.31
CA MET A 166 3.70 -2.41 -15.97
C MET A 166 4.07 -1.01 -15.45
N PRO A 167 4.35 -0.04 -16.33
CA PRO A 167 4.69 1.32 -15.91
C PRO A 167 3.48 2.01 -15.26
N GLY A 168 3.72 2.88 -14.26
CA GLY A 168 2.68 3.54 -13.49
C GLY A 168 2.02 2.67 -12.42
N ILE A 169 2.32 1.36 -12.38
CA ILE A 169 1.81 0.43 -11.37
C ILE A 169 2.96 -0.03 -10.47
N GLN A 170 2.69 -0.10 -9.18
CA GLN A 170 3.59 -0.60 -8.16
C GLN A 170 2.87 -1.63 -7.30
N ILE A 171 3.58 -2.64 -6.83
CA ILE A 171 3.07 -3.62 -5.86
C ILE A 171 3.98 -3.53 -4.63
N THR A 172 3.39 -3.22 -3.48
CA THR A 172 4.11 -3.18 -2.20
C THR A 172 4.44 -4.59 -1.70
N GLU A 173 5.25 -4.72 -0.66
CA GLU A 173 5.55 -6.01 -0.03
C GLU A 173 4.32 -6.70 0.57
N SER A 174 3.31 -5.93 1.00
CA SER A 174 2.02 -6.48 1.44
C SER A 174 1.18 -6.98 0.27
N GLY A 175 1.57 -6.69 -0.98
CA GLY A 175 0.82 -6.99 -2.19
C GLY A 175 -0.20 -5.91 -2.58
N GLN A 176 -0.20 -4.76 -1.90
CA GLN A 176 -1.06 -3.65 -2.27
C GLN A 176 -0.65 -3.07 -3.63
N ILE A 177 -1.61 -2.96 -4.53
CA ILE A 177 -1.39 -2.36 -5.84
C ILE A 177 -1.60 -0.86 -5.73
N LEU A 178 -0.59 -0.10 -6.12
CA LEU A 178 -0.63 1.34 -6.23
C LEU A 178 -0.61 1.72 -7.71
N TYR A 179 -1.49 2.62 -8.10
CA TYR A 179 -1.46 3.28 -9.40
C TYR A 179 -1.09 4.76 -9.20
N GLN A 180 0.03 5.19 -9.81
CA GLN A 180 0.58 6.55 -9.61
C GLN A 180 0.68 6.91 -8.12
N GLY A 181 1.27 6.02 -7.31
CA GLY A 181 1.47 6.20 -5.87
C GLY A 181 0.21 6.06 -5.00
N ASN A 182 -0.99 5.92 -5.59
CA ASN A 182 -2.24 5.81 -4.84
C ASN A 182 -2.79 4.38 -4.86
N PRO A 183 -3.30 3.85 -3.74
CA PRO A 183 -3.97 2.55 -3.70
C PRO A 183 -5.18 2.50 -4.63
N ILE A 184 -5.34 1.37 -5.33
CA ILE A 184 -6.53 1.14 -6.16
C ILE A 184 -7.79 1.01 -5.31
N GLU A 185 -8.94 1.45 -5.86
CA GLU A 185 -10.25 1.38 -5.21
C GLU A 185 -10.87 -0.01 -5.33
N LYS A 186 -10.85 -0.57 -6.53
CA LYS A 186 -11.47 -1.86 -6.85
C LYS A 186 -10.54 -2.73 -7.69
N TYR A 187 -10.70 -4.04 -7.52
CA TYR A 187 -10.04 -5.06 -8.33
C TYR A 187 -11.10 -5.97 -8.94
N TYR A 188 -11.33 -5.81 -10.23
CA TYR A 188 -12.30 -6.58 -10.98
C TYR A 188 -11.63 -7.75 -11.74
N ILE A 189 -12.36 -8.83 -11.89
CA ILE A 189 -12.03 -9.90 -12.84
C ILE A 189 -13.22 -10.03 -13.81
N ASN A 190 -12.97 -9.72 -15.09
CA ASN A 190 -14.04 -9.62 -16.12
C ASN A 190 -15.21 -8.74 -15.65
N GLY A 191 -14.92 -7.63 -14.98
CA GLY A 191 -15.90 -6.63 -14.53
C GLY A 191 -16.65 -6.97 -13.24
N LEU A 192 -16.36 -8.07 -12.54
CA LEU A 192 -16.93 -8.41 -11.25
C LEU A 192 -15.90 -8.27 -10.11
N ASP A 193 -16.28 -7.64 -9.01
CA ASP A 193 -15.47 -7.52 -7.79
C ASP A 193 -15.75 -8.71 -6.86
N LEU A 194 -15.06 -9.83 -7.13
CA LEU A 194 -15.22 -11.07 -6.36
C LEU A 194 -14.64 -10.98 -4.94
N LEU A 195 -13.53 -10.26 -4.78
CA LEU A 195 -12.66 -10.40 -3.61
C LEU A 195 -12.81 -9.27 -2.58
N GLU A 196 -13.58 -8.22 -2.89
CA GLU A 196 -13.81 -7.08 -1.99
C GLU A 196 -12.51 -6.57 -1.33
N GLY A 197 -11.47 -6.37 -2.18
CA GLY A 197 -10.17 -5.85 -1.76
C GLY A 197 -9.12 -6.89 -1.34
N ARG A 198 -9.44 -8.18 -1.23
CA ARG A 198 -8.48 -9.27 -0.90
C ARG A 198 -7.81 -9.85 -2.15
N TYR A 199 -7.43 -8.99 -3.07
CA TYR A 199 -6.99 -9.39 -4.41
C TYR A 199 -5.63 -10.09 -4.48
N ASN A 200 -4.85 -10.14 -3.39
CA ASN A 200 -3.61 -10.94 -3.33
C ASN A 200 -3.88 -12.41 -3.64
N LEU A 201 -5.02 -12.94 -3.19
CA LEU A 201 -5.41 -14.32 -3.49
C LEU A 201 -5.49 -14.58 -5.00
N ALA A 202 -6.03 -13.62 -5.77
CA ALA A 202 -6.05 -13.73 -7.23
C ALA A 202 -4.67 -13.43 -7.83
N ASN A 203 -4.01 -12.34 -7.43
CA ASN A 203 -2.74 -11.93 -8.02
C ASN A 203 -1.68 -13.03 -7.97
N LYS A 204 -1.56 -13.70 -6.83
CA LYS A 204 -0.54 -14.74 -6.59
C LYS A 204 -0.88 -16.11 -7.16
N ASN A 205 -2.14 -16.34 -7.52
CA ASN A 205 -2.60 -17.68 -7.93
C ASN A 205 -3.20 -17.73 -9.33
N LEU A 206 -3.64 -16.58 -9.91
CA LEU A 206 -4.18 -16.53 -11.27
C LEU A 206 -3.05 -16.67 -12.29
N PRO A 207 -3.06 -17.71 -13.15
CA PRO A 207 -2.05 -17.89 -14.18
C PRO A 207 -1.97 -16.69 -15.14
N ALA A 208 -0.76 -16.18 -15.40
CA ALA A 208 -0.54 -15.07 -16.34
C ALA A 208 -1.08 -15.38 -17.73
N ASP A 209 -0.94 -16.63 -18.17
CA ASP A 209 -1.41 -17.12 -19.48
C ASP A 209 -2.94 -17.06 -19.64
N ALA A 210 -3.70 -17.06 -18.56
CA ALA A 210 -5.16 -16.94 -18.61
C ALA A 210 -5.62 -15.50 -18.88
N VAL A 211 -4.74 -14.51 -18.67
CA VAL A 211 -5.05 -13.09 -18.75
C VAL A 211 -4.70 -12.53 -20.13
N ARG A 212 -5.62 -11.79 -20.72
CA ARG A 212 -5.43 -11.09 -22.00
C ARG A 212 -4.83 -9.71 -21.78
N LYS A 213 -5.46 -8.91 -20.91
CA LYS A 213 -5.03 -7.54 -20.61
C LYS A 213 -5.40 -7.14 -19.19
N VAL A 214 -4.65 -6.18 -18.67
CA VAL A 214 -4.95 -5.48 -17.43
C VAL A 214 -5.41 -4.08 -17.79
N GLN A 215 -6.61 -3.71 -17.34
CA GLN A 215 -7.20 -2.40 -17.55
C GLN A 215 -7.07 -1.58 -16.26
N VAL A 216 -6.52 -0.39 -16.35
CA VAL A 216 -6.61 0.61 -15.30
C VAL A 216 -7.71 1.58 -15.67
N ILE A 217 -8.79 1.60 -14.90
CA ILE A 217 -9.92 2.50 -15.04
C ILE A 217 -9.65 3.68 -14.12
N GLU A 218 -9.30 4.81 -14.72
CA GLU A 218 -9.03 6.03 -13.96
C GLU A 218 -10.34 6.75 -13.65
N ASN A 219 -10.34 7.53 -12.56
CA ASN A 219 -11.52 8.27 -12.11
C ASN A 219 -12.76 7.37 -11.98
N ASP A 220 -12.53 6.12 -11.56
CA ASP A 220 -13.60 5.13 -11.47
C ASP A 220 -14.62 5.56 -10.40
N GLN A 221 -15.85 5.80 -10.84
CA GLN A 221 -17.01 5.92 -9.97
C GLN A 221 -17.74 4.58 -9.97
N PRO A 222 -17.45 3.68 -8.99
CA PRO A 222 -17.99 2.33 -9.01
C PRO A 222 -19.52 2.30 -8.80
N ILE A 223 -20.11 3.36 -8.24
CA ILE A 223 -21.56 3.46 -8.02
C ILE A 223 -22.22 4.11 -9.23
N LYS A 224 -22.94 3.32 -10.02
CA LYS A 224 -23.49 3.75 -11.31
C LYS A 224 -24.42 4.95 -11.21
N ILE A 225 -25.33 4.98 -10.25
CA ILE A 225 -26.28 6.07 -10.04
C ILE A 225 -25.60 7.42 -9.71
N LEU A 226 -24.33 7.39 -9.23
CA LEU A 226 -23.52 8.57 -8.95
C LEU A 226 -22.64 9.01 -10.12
N LYS A 227 -22.55 8.24 -11.21
CA LYS A 227 -21.80 8.66 -12.41
C LYS A 227 -22.31 10.00 -12.90
N SER A 228 -21.41 10.89 -13.27
CA SER A 228 -21.69 12.28 -13.67
C SER A 228 -22.33 13.21 -12.62
N LYS A 229 -22.48 12.76 -11.37
CA LYS A 229 -23.02 13.57 -10.25
C LYS A 229 -22.01 13.81 -9.15
N VAL A 230 -21.14 12.80 -8.93
CA VAL A 230 -20.06 12.86 -7.94
C VAL A 230 -18.81 12.30 -8.64
N PHE A 231 -17.79 13.12 -8.73
CA PHE A 231 -16.54 12.66 -9.35
C PHE A 231 -15.73 11.75 -8.39
N SER A 232 -14.88 10.94 -8.98
CA SER A 232 -13.92 10.09 -8.25
C SER A 232 -12.51 10.36 -8.77
N GLU A 233 -11.54 10.42 -7.88
CA GLU A 233 -10.11 10.52 -8.22
C GLU A 233 -9.40 9.17 -8.16
N LYS A 234 -10.17 8.11 -7.91
CA LYS A 234 -9.62 6.79 -7.64
C LYS A 234 -9.51 5.97 -8.93
N ALA A 235 -8.47 5.16 -8.99
CA ALA A 235 -8.32 4.19 -10.06
C ALA A 235 -8.74 2.80 -9.61
N SER A 236 -9.29 2.02 -10.53
CA SER A 236 -9.60 0.60 -10.35
C SER A 236 -8.88 -0.23 -11.38
N ILE A 237 -8.60 -1.50 -11.05
CA ILE A 237 -8.01 -2.46 -11.98
C ILE A 237 -9.06 -3.48 -12.40
N ASN A 238 -9.11 -3.80 -13.70
CA ASN A 238 -9.90 -4.89 -14.23
C ASN A 238 -9.02 -5.88 -15.00
N ILE A 239 -8.92 -7.10 -14.49
CA ILE A 239 -8.23 -8.21 -15.12
C ILE A 239 -9.17 -8.83 -16.15
N GLN A 240 -8.81 -8.70 -17.43
CA GLN A 240 -9.57 -9.33 -18.49
C GLN A 240 -8.95 -10.66 -18.90
N LEU A 241 -9.69 -11.74 -18.72
CA LEU A 241 -9.30 -13.09 -19.11
C LEU A 241 -9.46 -13.30 -20.62
N LYS A 242 -8.69 -14.23 -21.18
CA LYS A 242 -8.79 -14.63 -22.60
C LYS A 242 -10.15 -15.26 -22.94
N LYS A 243 -10.69 -16.04 -22.01
CA LYS A 243 -12.02 -16.69 -22.11
C LYS A 243 -12.63 -16.84 -20.71
N PHE A 244 -13.94 -17.03 -20.65
CA PHE A 244 -14.59 -17.54 -19.45
C PHE A 244 -14.19 -19.00 -19.27
N THR A 245 -13.57 -19.34 -18.15
CA THR A 245 -12.92 -20.63 -17.99
C THR A 245 -12.82 -21.04 -16.52
N THR A 246 -12.61 -22.32 -16.30
CA THR A 246 -12.03 -22.84 -15.06
C THR A 246 -10.53 -22.88 -15.25
N THR A 247 -9.79 -22.34 -14.33
CA THR A 247 -8.34 -22.29 -14.34
C THR A 247 -7.83 -22.34 -12.91
N GLY A 248 -6.53 -22.51 -12.73
CA GLY A 248 -5.91 -22.52 -11.42
C GLY A 248 -4.55 -23.17 -11.44
N SER A 249 -4.06 -23.50 -10.28
CA SER A 249 -2.82 -24.27 -10.14
C SER A 249 -2.88 -25.18 -8.90
N ALA A 250 -2.28 -26.35 -9.03
CA ALA A 250 -1.91 -27.21 -7.92
C ALA A 250 -0.38 -27.25 -7.82
N GLN A 251 0.16 -27.04 -6.63
CA GLN A 251 1.57 -27.07 -6.34
C GLN A 251 1.82 -27.93 -5.11
N ALA A 252 2.79 -28.84 -5.19
CA ALA A 252 3.28 -29.61 -4.06
C ALA A 252 4.82 -29.61 -4.10
N GLY A 253 5.45 -29.40 -2.96
CA GLY A 253 6.90 -29.37 -2.83
C GLY A 253 7.32 -29.93 -1.48
N ILE A 254 8.43 -30.64 -1.48
CA ILE A 254 9.09 -31.18 -0.29
C ILE A 254 10.56 -30.80 -0.31
N GLY A 255 11.17 -30.69 0.84
CA GLY A 255 12.57 -30.30 0.96
C GLY A 255 13.20 -30.76 2.26
N LEU A 256 14.50 -30.54 2.34
CA LEU A 256 15.33 -30.97 3.44
C LEU A 256 16.07 -29.79 4.07
N SER A 257 16.51 -30.00 5.31
CA SER A 257 17.38 -29.13 6.10
C SER A 257 16.81 -27.76 6.48
N PRO A 258 15.78 -27.70 7.33
CA PRO A 258 15.00 -28.79 7.95
C PRO A 258 13.98 -29.42 6.99
N ALA A 259 13.19 -30.41 7.45
CA ALA A 259 12.10 -30.95 6.63
C ALA A 259 11.12 -29.82 6.23
N LEU A 260 10.98 -29.62 4.92
CA LEU A 260 10.18 -28.56 4.32
C LEU A 260 8.99 -29.13 3.57
N TRP A 261 7.89 -28.36 3.56
CA TRP A 261 6.76 -28.63 2.67
C TRP A 261 6.14 -27.32 2.16
N ASN A 262 5.59 -27.40 0.97
CA ASN A 262 4.79 -26.36 0.37
C ASN A 262 3.68 -27.01 -0.47
N ALA A 263 2.42 -26.74 -0.13
CA ALA A 263 1.27 -27.24 -0.87
C ALA A 263 0.32 -26.05 -1.11
N ASN A 264 -0.14 -25.90 -2.37
CA ASN A 264 -1.10 -24.89 -2.77
C ASN A 264 -1.99 -25.45 -3.86
N VAL A 265 -3.30 -25.49 -3.62
CA VAL A 265 -4.30 -25.89 -4.62
C VAL A 265 -5.32 -24.78 -4.67
N THR A 266 -5.39 -24.07 -5.80
CA THR A 266 -6.23 -22.90 -5.97
C THR A 266 -7.03 -22.98 -7.27
N PRO A 267 -8.18 -23.71 -7.28
CA PRO A 267 -9.13 -23.71 -8.39
C PRO A 267 -9.90 -22.39 -8.46
N MET A 268 -10.10 -21.93 -9.68
CA MET A 268 -10.81 -20.69 -10.00
C MET A 268 -11.76 -20.93 -11.15
N THR A 269 -12.98 -20.44 -11.02
CA THR A 269 -13.99 -20.50 -12.10
C THR A 269 -14.50 -19.10 -12.38
N PHE A 270 -14.51 -18.71 -13.65
CA PHE A 270 -14.93 -17.39 -14.09
C PHE A 270 -15.95 -17.51 -15.22
N ASN A 271 -17.19 -17.18 -14.91
CA ASN A 271 -18.29 -17.06 -15.86
C ASN A 271 -18.89 -15.65 -15.79
N ALA A 272 -19.75 -15.29 -16.72
CA ALA A 272 -20.38 -13.95 -16.76
C ALA A 272 -21.27 -13.65 -15.54
N ARG A 273 -21.82 -14.69 -14.88
CA ARG A 273 -22.75 -14.56 -13.75
C ARG A 273 -22.28 -15.25 -12.48
N PHE A 274 -21.23 -16.06 -12.57
CA PHE A 274 -20.68 -16.79 -11.43
C PHE A 274 -19.17 -16.80 -11.50
N GLN A 275 -18.55 -16.41 -10.40
CA GLN A 275 -17.11 -16.58 -10.25
C GLN A 275 -16.83 -17.18 -8.87
N SER A 276 -15.79 -17.99 -8.80
CA SER A 276 -15.34 -18.62 -7.56
C SER A 276 -13.81 -18.75 -7.54
N ILE A 277 -13.21 -18.49 -6.38
CA ILE A 277 -11.82 -18.81 -6.08
C ILE A 277 -11.82 -19.56 -4.74
N ALA A 278 -11.42 -20.82 -4.78
CA ALA A 278 -11.15 -21.61 -3.58
C ALA A 278 -9.64 -21.82 -3.47
N SER A 279 -9.09 -21.86 -2.25
CA SER A 279 -7.66 -22.07 -2.05
C SER A 279 -7.42 -22.88 -0.79
N VAL A 280 -6.61 -23.92 -0.90
CA VAL A 280 -6.06 -24.70 0.20
C VAL A 280 -4.56 -24.59 0.14
N GLN A 281 -3.95 -24.02 1.16
CA GLN A 281 -2.50 -23.80 1.21
C GLN A 281 -1.93 -24.25 2.54
N SER A 282 -0.74 -24.82 2.48
CA SER A 282 0.01 -25.27 3.66
C SER A 282 1.51 -25.14 3.38
N ASN A 283 2.24 -24.47 4.26
CA ASN A 283 3.68 -24.35 4.10
C ASN A 283 4.42 -24.15 5.42
N ASN A 284 5.73 -24.48 5.38
CA ASN A 284 6.71 -24.10 6.40
C ASN A 284 7.96 -23.46 5.79
N ILE A 285 7.85 -22.89 4.61
CA ILE A 285 8.97 -22.33 3.82
C ILE A 285 9.14 -20.81 3.99
N GLY A 286 8.50 -20.20 4.98
CA GLY A 286 8.57 -18.75 5.22
C GLY A 286 7.59 -17.92 4.38
N THR A 287 6.61 -18.55 3.72
CA THR A 287 5.55 -17.82 3.02
C THR A 287 4.46 -17.42 4.02
N ASP A 288 4.20 -16.13 4.11
CA ASP A 288 3.15 -15.57 4.97
C ASP A 288 1.78 -15.61 4.26
N LEU A 289 0.94 -16.58 4.66
CA LEU A 289 -0.40 -16.75 4.11
C LEU A 289 -1.41 -15.71 4.63
N SER A 290 -1.07 -14.92 5.66
CA SER A 290 -1.98 -13.89 6.16
C SER A 290 -2.19 -12.77 5.12
N LYS A 291 -1.17 -12.49 4.31
CA LYS A 291 -1.21 -11.48 3.24
C LYS A 291 -2.23 -11.78 2.13
N GLU A 292 -2.63 -13.05 1.97
CA GLU A 292 -3.66 -13.42 0.97
C GLU A 292 -5.09 -13.08 1.41
N LEU A 293 -5.32 -12.98 2.73
CA LEU A 293 -6.63 -12.62 3.31
C LEU A 293 -6.73 -11.14 3.66
N GLU A 294 -5.67 -10.38 3.50
CA GLU A 294 -5.63 -8.96 3.84
C GLU A 294 -6.45 -8.14 2.84
N VAL A 295 -7.26 -7.21 3.39
CA VAL A 295 -8.01 -6.25 2.58
C VAL A 295 -7.09 -5.08 2.24
N LEU A 296 -6.74 -4.93 0.97
CA LEU A 296 -5.74 -4.00 0.47
C LEU A 296 -6.34 -2.77 -0.20
N SER A 297 -7.63 -2.79 -0.56
CA SER A 297 -8.32 -1.62 -1.12
C SER A 297 -8.70 -0.63 -0.02
N LYS A 298 -8.64 0.66 -0.35
CA LYS A 298 -8.89 1.75 0.61
C LYS A 298 -10.32 1.77 1.14
N SER A 299 -11.30 1.29 0.36
CA SER A 299 -12.74 1.36 0.68
C SER A 299 -13.24 0.30 1.67
N SER A 300 -12.47 -0.75 1.92
CA SER A 300 -12.94 -1.97 2.62
C SER A 300 -12.09 -2.36 3.83
N GLN A 301 -11.26 -1.47 4.38
CA GLN A 301 -10.36 -1.85 5.48
C GLN A 301 -11.13 -2.12 6.78
N ILE A 302 -11.37 -3.41 7.04
CA ILE A 302 -11.67 -3.90 8.41
C ILE A 302 -10.33 -3.94 9.14
N ARG A 303 -10.00 -2.91 9.89
CA ARG A 303 -8.83 -2.93 10.78
C ARG A 303 -9.27 -3.38 12.16
N SER A 304 -9.06 -4.64 12.42
CA SER A 304 -9.12 -5.17 13.77
C SER A 304 -8.01 -4.54 14.62
N PRO A 305 -8.32 -3.90 15.76
CA PRO A 305 -7.29 -3.35 16.65
C PRO A 305 -6.30 -4.43 17.09
N ALA A 306 -5.03 -4.08 17.21
CA ALA A 306 -4.02 -4.97 17.78
C ALA A 306 -4.32 -5.27 19.27
N PRO A 307 -3.87 -6.41 19.81
CA PRO A 307 -3.91 -6.66 21.24
C PRO A 307 -3.25 -5.54 22.04
N MET A 308 -3.78 -5.26 23.23
CA MET A 308 -3.22 -4.27 24.15
C MET A 308 -2.00 -4.83 24.89
N LEU A 309 -2.06 -6.12 25.21
CA LEU A 309 -1.00 -6.83 25.91
C LEU A 309 -0.09 -7.54 24.92
N SER A 310 1.19 -7.65 25.24
CA SER A 310 2.17 -8.36 24.41
C SER A 310 3.27 -9.01 25.24
N ILE A 311 3.85 -10.09 24.70
CA ILE A 311 5.17 -10.54 25.15
C ILE A 311 6.24 -9.65 24.46
N GLN A 312 7.49 -9.71 24.92
CA GLN A 312 8.60 -8.99 24.29
C GLN A 312 8.92 -9.60 22.92
N PRO A 313 8.68 -8.90 21.81
CA PRO A 313 9.04 -9.37 20.48
C PRO A 313 10.47 -9.00 20.10
N LEU A 314 11.04 -9.71 19.12
CA LEU A 314 12.16 -9.19 18.35
C LEU A 314 11.65 -8.24 17.27
N ASN A 315 12.45 -7.23 16.91
CA ASN A 315 12.13 -6.33 15.81
C ASN A 315 12.11 -7.12 14.50
N THR A 316 10.99 -7.06 13.79
CA THR A 316 10.83 -7.78 12.53
C THR A 316 11.85 -7.30 11.50
N PRO A 317 12.62 -8.20 10.85
CA PRO A 317 13.57 -7.83 9.80
C PRO A 317 12.88 -7.16 8.61
N GLU A 318 13.48 -6.10 8.08
CA GLU A 318 13.01 -5.39 6.87
C GLU A 318 13.49 -6.07 5.57
N ILE A 319 13.43 -7.41 5.54
CA ILE A 319 13.79 -8.25 4.39
C ILE A 319 12.65 -9.21 4.08
N GLN A 320 12.70 -9.87 2.93
CA GLN A 320 11.66 -10.80 2.50
C GLN A 320 11.34 -11.85 3.57
N SER A 321 10.04 -12.08 3.83
CA SER A 321 9.59 -13.01 4.89
C SER A 321 10.17 -14.42 4.74
N GLY A 322 10.41 -14.88 3.52
CA GLY A 322 11.06 -16.19 3.25
C GLY A 322 12.45 -16.33 3.87
N ARG A 323 13.11 -15.24 4.30
CA ARG A 323 14.41 -15.26 4.95
C ARG A 323 14.34 -15.52 6.46
N TRP A 324 13.32 -14.99 7.12
CA TRP A 324 13.25 -14.96 8.59
C TRP A 324 12.00 -15.62 9.18
N LEU A 325 10.91 -15.72 8.43
CA LEU A 325 9.66 -16.24 8.96
C LEU A 325 9.75 -17.76 9.16
N ASN A 326 10.00 -18.18 10.39
CA ASN A 326 10.00 -19.59 10.76
C ASN A 326 8.59 -19.99 11.14
N ASN A 327 7.80 -20.44 10.17
CA ASN A 327 6.37 -20.69 10.29
C ASN A 327 5.99 -22.16 10.03
N LYS A 328 4.77 -22.48 10.47
CA LYS A 328 3.94 -23.60 9.97
C LYS A 328 2.56 -22.99 9.75
N SER A 329 2.19 -22.75 8.49
CA SER A 329 0.99 -22.01 8.14
C SER A 329 0.05 -22.85 7.29
N HIS A 330 -1.24 -22.75 7.59
CA HIS A 330 -2.31 -23.42 6.87
C HIS A 330 -3.41 -22.41 6.58
N LEU A 331 -3.94 -22.42 5.35
CA LEU A 331 -4.99 -21.55 4.86
C LEU A 331 -6.03 -22.36 4.11
N LEU A 332 -7.30 -22.15 4.44
CA LEU A 332 -8.46 -22.52 3.65
C LEU A 332 -9.22 -21.26 3.31
N SER A 333 -9.50 -21.01 2.04
CA SER A 333 -10.26 -19.84 1.59
C SER A 333 -11.26 -20.22 0.51
N LEU A 334 -12.46 -19.63 0.60
CA LEU A 334 -13.49 -19.74 -0.41
C LEU A 334 -14.07 -18.34 -0.65
N ASN A 335 -14.08 -17.90 -1.91
CA ASN A 335 -14.70 -16.65 -2.32
C ASN A 335 -15.57 -16.92 -3.54
N THR A 336 -16.83 -16.52 -3.48
CA THR A 336 -17.80 -16.73 -4.56
C THR A 336 -18.59 -15.46 -4.82
N ILE A 337 -18.95 -15.22 -6.07
CA ILE A 337 -19.90 -14.19 -6.49
C ILE A 337 -20.89 -14.80 -7.46
N ARG A 338 -22.15 -14.50 -7.22
CA ARG A 338 -23.25 -14.86 -8.12
C ARG A 338 -24.05 -13.61 -8.49
N LYS A 339 -24.14 -13.33 -9.77
CA LYS A 339 -24.95 -12.24 -10.30
C LYS A 339 -26.30 -12.79 -10.81
N THR A 340 -27.38 -12.29 -10.23
CA THR A 340 -28.74 -12.67 -10.61
C THR A 340 -29.19 -12.00 -11.92
N LYS A 341 -30.31 -12.45 -12.51
CA LYS A 341 -30.91 -11.79 -13.68
C LYS A 341 -31.25 -10.31 -13.41
N ASN A 342 -31.63 -9.96 -12.17
CA ASN A 342 -31.96 -8.60 -11.74
C ASN A 342 -30.72 -7.76 -11.38
N GLN A 343 -29.55 -8.16 -11.86
CA GLN A 343 -28.26 -7.49 -11.62
C GLN A 343 -27.82 -7.37 -10.14
N THR A 344 -28.46 -8.14 -9.25
CA THR A 344 -28.01 -8.24 -7.86
C THR A 344 -26.84 -9.21 -7.78
N GLU A 345 -25.75 -8.81 -7.15
CA GLU A 345 -24.59 -9.62 -6.86
C GLU A 345 -24.64 -10.10 -5.41
N ILE A 346 -24.51 -11.38 -5.20
CA ILE A 346 -24.40 -12.01 -3.90
C ILE A 346 -22.98 -12.56 -3.80
N LYS A 347 -22.21 -12.06 -2.86
CA LYS A 347 -20.80 -12.42 -2.65
C LYS A 347 -20.67 -13.07 -1.28
N PHE A 348 -19.99 -14.17 -1.25
CA PHE A 348 -19.62 -14.85 -0.01
C PHE A 348 -18.12 -15.07 0.02
N GLY A 349 -17.50 -14.71 1.12
CA GLY A 349 -16.08 -14.92 1.37
C GLY A 349 -15.87 -15.57 2.73
N MET A 350 -15.01 -16.59 2.78
CA MET A 350 -14.56 -17.23 4.01
C MET A 350 -13.07 -17.51 3.93
N GLY A 351 -12.36 -17.26 5.02
CA GLY A 351 -10.95 -17.62 5.18
C GLY A 351 -10.70 -18.17 6.57
N ILE A 352 -10.06 -19.34 6.65
CA ILE A 352 -9.64 -19.98 7.90
C ILE A 352 -8.14 -20.11 7.86
N ARG A 353 -7.45 -19.58 8.87
CA ARG A 353 -5.99 -19.61 8.96
C ARG A 353 -5.55 -20.14 10.32
N SER A 354 -4.54 -21.01 10.29
CA SER A 354 -3.79 -21.43 11.47
C SER A 354 -2.30 -21.25 11.19
N GLU A 355 -1.59 -20.59 12.09
CA GLU A 355 -0.18 -20.30 11.94
C GLU A 355 0.55 -20.47 13.27
N LEU A 356 1.62 -21.24 13.23
CA LEU A 356 2.65 -21.30 14.26
C LEU A 356 3.86 -20.55 13.75
N GLN A 357 4.37 -19.60 14.52
CA GLN A 357 5.58 -18.84 14.21
C GLN A 357 6.55 -18.95 15.37
N ARG A 358 7.83 -19.12 15.07
CA ARG A 358 8.93 -19.09 16.03
C ARG A 358 9.87 -17.95 15.72
N GLN A 359 10.32 -17.25 16.75
CA GLN A 359 11.35 -16.21 16.69
C GLN A 359 12.45 -16.54 17.69
N ASN A 360 13.69 -16.50 17.24
CA ASN A 360 14.88 -16.65 18.09
C ASN A 360 15.84 -15.51 17.75
N GLY A 361 16.47 -14.97 18.76
CA GLY A 361 17.50 -13.94 18.56
C GLY A 361 17.84 -13.18 19.84
N GLU A 362 18.69 -12.21 19.68
CA GLU A 362 19.17 -11.33 20.73
C GLU A 362 18.64 -9.91 20.49
N ASN A 363 18.34 -9.19 21.56
CA ASN A 363 17.88 -7.82 21.48
C ASN A 363 18.73 -6.94 22.38
N TYR A 364 19.46 -6.00 21.78
CA TYR A 364 20.27 -5.00 22.45
C TYR A 364 19.52 -3.68 22.45
N THR A 365 19.02 -3.26 23.60
CA THR A 365 18.26 -2.02 23.74
C THR A 365 19.09 -1.00 24.50
N ARG A 366 19.31 0.18 23.92
CA ARG A 366 19.86 1.34 24.57
C ARG A 366 18.80 2.40 24.77
N LEU A 367 18.53 2.71 26.03
CA LEU A 367 17.60 3.76 26.42
C LEU A 367 18.40 5.04 26.68
N LEU A 368 18.13 6.06 25.88
CA LEU A 368 18.82 7.35 25.96
C LEU A 368 18.02 8.25 26.91
N THR A 369 18.33 8.24 28.20
CA THR A 369 17.72 9.15 29.16
C THR A 369 18.57 10.42 29.30
N PRO A 370 18.03 11.55 29.81
CA PRO A 370 18.80 12.77 30.00
C PRO A 370 20.01 12.60 30.92
N ASN A 371 19.97 11.63 31.85
CA ASN A 371 20.97 11.43 32.88
C ASN A 371 21.93 10.26 32.67
N ALA A 372 21.53 9.26 31.82
CA ALA A 372 22.32 8.05 31.63
C ALA A 372 21.87 7.29 30.36
N ILE A 373 22.76 6.46 29.83
CA ILE A 373 22.42 5.44 28.82
C ILE A 373 22.23 4.12 29.58
N ILE A 374 21.02 3.54 29.50
CA ILE A 374 20.71 2.24 30.07
C ILE A 374 20.79 1.20 28.98
N SER A 375 21.68 0.24 29.07
CA SER A 375 21.85 -0.86 28.13
C SER A 375 21.16 -2.11 28.67
N ILE A 376 20.44 -2.81 27.78
CA ILE A 376 19.64 -3.99 28.10
C ILE A 376 19.89 -5.03 27.02
N ASP A 377 20.47 -6.16 27.41
CA ASP A 377 20.80 -7.26 26.52
C ASP A 377 19.91 -8.47 26.85
N GLU A 378 19.21 -8.99 25.85
CA GLU A 378 18.17 -10.00 26.02
C GLU A 378 18.30 -11.10 24.96
N LEU A 379 18.38 -12.35 25.38
CA LEU A 379 18.17 -13.50 24.52
C LEU A 379 16.68 -13.86 24.53
N ILE A 380 16.06 -13.88 23.35
CA ILE A 380 14.61 -14.01 23.22
C ILE A 380 14.28 -15.24 22.38
N THR A 381 13.41 -16.08 22.90
CA THR A 381 12.76 -17.17 22.19
C THR A 381 11.25 -17.03 22.28
N ASN A 382 10.58 -16.81 21.17
CA ASN A 382 9.13 -16.61 21.09
C ASN A 382 8.45 -17.66 20.24
N HIS A 383 7.28 -18.09 20.68
CA HIS A 383 6.36 -18.97 19.94
C HIS A 383 4.99 -18.29 19.87
N PHE A 384 4.51 -18.05 18.65
CA PHE A 384 3.19 -17.46 18.40
C PHE A 384 2.31 -18.49 17.73
N HIS A 385 1.10 -18.67 18.24
CA HIS A 385 0.08 -19.48 17.60
C HIS A 385 -1.15 -18.60 17.34
N THR A 386 -1.41 -18.32 16.05
CA THR A 386 -2.57 -17.54 15.61
C THR A 386 -3.55 -18.43 14.87
N LYS A 387 -4.82 -18.40 15.30
CA LYS A 387 -5.96 -18.98 14.56
C LYS A 387 -6.92 -17.86 14.23
N ALA A 388 -7.38 -17.80 12.98
CA ALA A 388 -8.30 -16.76 12.54
C ALA A 388 -9.33 -17.34 11.58
N ILE A 389 -10.57 -16.89 11.73
CA ILE A 389 -11.69 -17.15 10.84
C ILE A 389 -12.24 -15.79 10.44
N ASN A 390 -12.30 -15.53 9.14
CA ASN A 390 -12.89 -14.33 8.57
C ASN A 390 -14.01 -14.74 7.64
N THR A 391 -15.20 -14.16 7.78
CA THR A 391 -16.32 -14.38 6.85
C THR A 391 -16.92 -13.05 6.45
N ASN A 392 -17.42 -12.96 5.24
CA ASN A 392 -18.21 -11.84 4.78
C ASN A 392 -19.30 -12.30 3.82
N LEU A 393 -20.45 -11.65 3.90
CA LEU A 393 -21.56 -11.79 3.00
C LEU A 393 -21.95 -10.41 2.48
N VAL A 394 -21.87 -10.22 1.16
CA VAL A 394 -22.21 -8.94 0.54
C VAL A 394 -23.35 -9.14 -0.44
N ILE A 395 -24.38 -8.32 -0.32
CA ILE A 395 -25.46 -8.19 -1.28
C ILE A 395 -25.34 -6.82 -1.91
N ASP A 396 -25.10 -6.78 -3.22
CA ASP A 396 -24.81 -5.55 -3.97
C ASP A 396 -25.71 -5.48 -5.21
N LYS A 397 -26.52 -4.43 -5.30
CA LYS A 397 -27.29 -4.10 -6.50
C LYS A 397 -26.91 -2.72 -6.97
N ASN A 398 -26.21 -2.66 -8.08
CA ASN A 398 -25.61 -1.43 -8.60
C ASN A 398 -26.12 -1.17 -10.03
N THR A 399 -27.14 -0.34 -10.13
CA THR A 399 -27.79 0.08 -11.39
C THR A 399 -27.84 1.60 -11.49
N ASP A 400 -28.25 2.13 -12.62
CA ASP A 400 -28.42 3.60 -12.81
C ASP A 400 -29.62 4.18 -12.02
N ARG A 401 -30.50 3.32 -11.49
CA ARG A 401 -31.70 3.74 -10.71
C ARG A 401 -31.56 3.55 -9.22
N ILE A 402 -30.83 2.49 -8.79
CA ILE A 402 -30.64 2.16 -7.40
C ILE A 402 -29.28 1.56 -7.18
N TYR A 403 -28.66 2.01 -6.12
CA TYR A 403 -27.54 1.34 -5.46
C TYR A 403 -27.98 0.84 -4.10
N PHE A 404 -27.81 -0.45 -3.86
CA PHE A 404 -28.04 -1.10 -2.57
C PHE A 404 -26.84 -1.98 -2.29
N LYS A 405 -26.13 -1.74 -1.22
CA LYS A 405 -25.07 -2.62 -0.75
C LYS A 405 -25.25 -2.89 0.75
N ASN A 406 -25.30 -4.16 1.12
CA ASN A 406 -25.20 -4.59 2.51
C ASN A 406 -24.02 -5.55 2.64
N ASP A 407 -23.10 -5.23 3.53
CA ASP A 407 -21.85 -5.98 3.80
C ASP A 407 -21.83 -6.42 5.26
N LEU A 408 -22.06 -7.70 5.49
CA LEU A 408 -21.98 -8.38 6.78
C LEU A 408 -20.62 -9.05 6.89
N GLY A 409 -19.85 -8.70 7.91
CA GLY A 409 -18.54 -9.27 8.18
C GLY A 409 -18.42 -9.81 9.60
N ALA A 410 -17.74 -10.93 9.75
CA ALA A 410 -17.37 -11.50 11.04
C ALA A 410 -15.91 -11.96 11.03
N GLN A 411 -15.20 -11.68 12.13
CA GLN A 411 -13.84 -12.14 12.34
C GLN A 411 -13.70 -12.68 13.76
N ILE A 412 -13.16 -13.90 13.87
CA ILE A 412 -12.75 -14.49 15.13
C ILE A 412 -11.25 -14.74 15.05
N ARG A 413 -10.50 -14.20 16.00
CA ARG A 413 -9.04 -14.38 16.05
C ARG A 413 -8.64 -14.80 17.46
N ARG A 414 -7.80 -15.82 17.54
CA ARG A 414 -7.17 -16.29 18.78
C ARG A 414 -5.67 -16.26 18.62
N VAL A 415 -5.00 -15.60 19.54
CA VAL A 415 -3.54 -15.52 19.59
C VAL A 415 -3.09 -16.08 20.92
N LYS A 416 -2.15 -17.02 20.88
CA LYS A 416 -1.41 -17.51 22.04
C LYS A 416 0.06 -17.25 21.80
N SER A 417 0.73 -16.59 22.73
CA SER A 417 2.14 -16.27 22.63
C SER A 417 2.86 -16.75 23.88
N ASN A 418 3.93 -17.50 23.69
CA ASN A 418 4.83 -17.91 24.77
C ASN A 418 6.20 -17.34 24.48
N GLY A 419 6.80 -16.64 25.41
CA GLY A 419 8.13 -16.05 25.32
C GLY A 419 8.99 -16.47 26.48
N GLU A 420 10.23 -16.82 26.17
CA GLU A 420 11.31 -16.97 27.14
C GLU A 420 12.35 -15.89 26.84
N LEU A 421 12.75 -15.21 27.88
CA LEU A 421 13.72 -14.14 27.83
C LEU A 421 14.77 -14.40 28.91
N SER A 422 16.04 -14.37 28.55
CA SER A 422 17.13 -14.45 29.50
C SER A 422 18.04 -13.24 29.39
N ARG A 423 18.54 -12.80 30.52
CA ARG A 423 19.60 -11.81 30.74
C ARG A 423 20.70 -12.47 31.55
N GLU A 424 21.88 -11.84 31.67
CA GLU A 424 22.98 -12.39 32.45
C GLU A 424 22.59 -12.78 33.89
N SER A 425 21.67 -12.04 34.51
CA SER A 425 21.31 -12.18 35.95
C SER A 425 19.95 -12.85 36.18
N PHE A 426 19.08 -13.01 35.16
CA PHE A 426 17.77 -13.62 35.36
C PHE A 426 17.16 -14.15 34.08
N SER A 427 16.23 -15.11 34.24
CA SER A 427 15.39 -15.59 33.16
C SER A 427 13.91 -15.30 33.46
N LEU A 428 13.16 -14.99 32.41
CA LEU A 428 11.77 -14.58 32.52
C LEU A 428 10.91 -15.33 31.49
N ARG A 429 9.77 -15.84 31.90
CA ARG A 429 8.78 -16.48 31.05
C ARG A 429 7.53 -15.60 30.92
N GLN A 430 7.05 -15.46 29.72
CA GLN A 430 5.85 -14.70 29.40
C GLN A 430 4.85 -15.57 28.67
N LYS A 431 3.58 -15.54 29.07
CA LYS A 431 2.49 -16.20 28.33
C LYS A 431 1.38 -15.18 28.09
N MET A 432 0.97 -15.02 26.85
CA MET A 432 -0.13 -14.13 26.50
C MET A 432 -1.19 -14.87 25.68
N THR A 433 -2.44 -14.62 26.03
CA THR A 433 -3.58 -15.05 25.23
C THR A 433 -4.43 -13.84 24.90
N ALA A 434 -4.82 -13.70 23.65
CA ALA A 434 -5.76 -12.69 23.19
C ALA A 434 -6.79 -13.36 22.29
N ASN A 435 -8.06 -13.22 22.65
CA ASN A 435 -9.16 -13.64 21.81
C ASN A 435 -9.86 -12.38 21.29
N GLN A 436 -10.33 -12.42 20.08
CA GLN A 436 -11.05 -11.32 19.49
C GLN A 436 -12.23 -11.82 18.69
N THR A 437 -13.37 -11.19 18.91
CA THR A 437 -14.58 -11.34 18.10
C THR A 437 -14.96 -9.98 17.55
N TYR A 438 -14.98 -9.85 16.23
CA TYR A 438 -15.36 -8.63 15.53
C TYR A 438 -16.51 -8.91 14.58
N LEU A 439 -17.57 -8.14 14.68
CA LEU A 439 -18.77 -8.23 13.85
C LEU A 439 -19.01 -6.84 13.23
N GLN A 440 -19.41 -6.80 11.97
CA GLN A 440 -19.80 -5.54 11.32
C GLN A 440 -20.96 -5.73 10.38
N ASN A 441 -21.76 -4.66 10.23
CA ASN A 441 -22.72 -4.51 9.16
C ASN A 441 -22.62 -3.12 8.55
N ASN A 442 -22.44 -3.04 7.22
CA ASN A 442 -22.38 -1.80 6.45
C ASN A 442 -23.49 -1.82 5.40
N LEU A 443 -24.50 -0.98 5.61
CA LEU A 443 -25.61 -0.79 4.68
C LEU A 443 -25.46 0.56 3.98
N SER A 444 -25.59 0.58 2.66
CA SER A 444 -25.64 1.79 1.85
C SER A 444 -26.76 1.66 0.82
N ILE A 445 -27.65 2.65 0.77
CA ILE A 445 -28.75 2.72 -0.18
C ILE A 445 -28.71 4.08 -0.84
N ILE A 446 -28.71 4.11 -2.18
CA ILE A 446 -28.88 5.34 -2.96
C ILE A 446 -29.96 5.10 -3.98
N THR A 447 -31.01 5.91 -3.98
CA THR A 447 -32.14 5.76 -4.88
C THR A 447 -32.71 7.10 -5.31
N ASN A 448 -33.41 7.13 -6.42
CA ASN A 448 -34.06 8.34 -6.89
C ASN A 448 -35.34 8.63 -6.09
N ILE A 449 -35.50 9.89 -5.64
CA ILE A 449 -36.74 10.45 -5.14
C ILE A 449 -37.03 11.71 -5.96
N GLY A 450 -37.91 11.60 -6.94
CA GLY A 450 -38.16 12.67 -7.89
C GLY A 450 -36.87 13.02 -8.67
N LYS A 451 -36.45 14.29 -8.62
CA LYS A 451 -35.21 14.78 -9.25
C LYS A 451 -33.97 14.71 -8.37
N GLN A 452 -34.11 14.14 -7.16
CA GLN A 452 -33.03 14.06 -6.16
C GLN A 452 -32.63 12.60 -5.93
N LEU A 453 -31.43 12.37 -5.37
CA LEU A 453 -31.00 11.09 -4.86
C LEU A 453 -31.12 11.09 -3.34
N LEU A 454 -31.83 10.13 -2.80
CA LEU A 454 -31.77 9.80 -1.39
C LEU A 454 -30.55 8.91 -1.15
N ASN A 455 -29.74 9.25 -0.16
CA ASN A 455 -28.60 8.46 0.30
C ASN A 455 -28.81 8.09 1.76
N VAL A 456 -28.85 6.81 2.07
CA VAL A 456 -28.94 6.27 3.44
C VAL A 456 -27.73 5.39 3.69
N SER A 457 -27.01 5.64 4.79
CA SER A 457 -25.87 4.85 5.22
C SER A 457 -26.00 4.45 6.68
N SER A 458 -25.78 3.19 6.98
CA SER A 458 -25.69 2.66 8.34
C SER A 458 -24.48 1.77 8.45
N LYS A 459 -23.60 2.07 9.41
CA LYS A 459 -22.41 1.29 9.71
C LYS A 459 -22.42 0.92 11.18
N THR A 460 -22.48 -0.36 11.49
CA THR A 460 -22.49 -0.87 12.86
C THR A 460 -21.39 -1.89 13.03
N ALA A 461 -20.63 -1.79 14.12
CA ALA A 461 -19.58 -2.73 14.45
C ALA A 461 -19.58 -3.04 15.94
N TYR A 462 -19.25 -4.28 16.26
CA TYR A 462 -19.00 -4.76 17.61
C TYR A 462 -17.67 -5.48 17.66
N ASN A 463 -16.86 -5.17 18.68
CA ASN A 463 -15.56 -5.79 18.91
C ASN A 463 -15.43 -6.16 20.37
N GLU A 464 -15.10 -7.41 20.65
CA GLU A 464 -14.82 -7.91 21.99
C GLU A 464 -13.44 -8.56 22.02
N ARG A 465 -12.64 -8.20 23.04
CA ARG A 465 -11.24 -8.61 23.11
C ARG A 465 -10.80 -8.87 24.55
N PRO A 466 -11.00 -10.10 25.08
CA PRO A 466 -10.37 -10.54 26.31
C PRO A 466 -8.91 -10.91 26.08
N GLU A 467 -8.03 -10.41 26.95
CA GLU A 467 -6.58 -10.60 26.90
C GLU A 467 -6.07 -10.97 28.31
N LEU A 468 -5.06 -11.83 28.37
CA LEU A 468 -4.36 -12.23 29.58
C LEU A 468 -2.86 -12.30 29.31
N LEU A 469 -2.05 -11.64 30.13
CA LEU A 469 -0.60 -11.71 30.14
C LEU A 469 -0.12 -12.22 31.50
N ASN A 470 0.68 -13.27 31.50
CA ASN A 470 1.34 -13.81 32.67
C ASN A 470 2.84 -13.67 32.52
N ILE A 471 3.53 -13.20 33.57
CA ILE A 471 4.96 -12.98 33.63
C ILE A 471 5.54 -13.64 34.89
N LEU A 472 6.57 -14.44 34.72
CA LEU A 472 7.31 -15.17 35.76
C LEU A 472 8.82 -14.97 35.58
N PRO A 473 9.57 -14.49 36.58
CA PRO A 473 9.08 -13.92 37.82
C PRO A 473 8.32 -12.61 37.61
N GLY A 474 7.71 -12.09 38.67
CA GLY A 474 6.90 -10.88 38.62
C GLY A 474 7.71 -9.65 38.25
N ALA A 475 7.12 -8.78 37.44
CA ALA A 475 7.73 -7.52 36.97
C ALA A 475 7.33 -6.32 37.87
N PHE A 476 8.13 -5.26 37.86
CA PHE A 476 7.90 -4.02 38.61
C PHE A 476 7.69 -4.21 40.12
N PRO A 477 8.62 -4.88 40.84
CA PRO A 477 8.42 -5.17 42.26
C PRO A 477 8.24 -3.90 43.12
N LYS A 478 8.91 -2.80 42.77
CA LYS A 478 8.74 -1.52 43.49
C LYS A 478 7.31 -0.98 43.43
N ILE A 479 6.58 -1.31 42.38
CA ILE A 479 5.22 -0.81 42.14
C ILE A 479 4.17 -1.79 42.65
N PHE A 480 4.38 -3.10 42.44
CA PHE A 480 3.38 -4.13 42.72
C PHE A 480 3.55 -4.80 44.10
N ASN A 481 4.76 -4.84 44.67
CA ASN A 481 5.07 -5.60 45.90
C ASN A 481 6.04 -4.87 46.82
N ALA A 482 5.89 -3.56 47.01
CA ALA A 482 6.72 -2.71 47.91
C ALA A 482 8.25 -2.90 47.76
N GLY A 483 8.72 -3.31 46.60
CA GLY A 483 10.13 -3.56 46.27
C GLY A 483 10.57 -5.02 46.44
N ASN A 484 9.77 -5.89 47.05
CA ASN A 484 10.11 -7.29 47.22
C ASN A 484 9.87 -8.10 45.91
N PRO A 485 10.79 -8.98 45.50
CA PRO A 485 10.57 -9.94 44.44
C PRO A 485 9.33 -10.82 44.75
N PHE A 486 8.64 -11.27 43.71
CA PHE A 486 7.45 -12.14 43.83
C PHE A 486 7.37 -13.11 42.66
N GLU A 487 6.64 -14.19 42.81
CA GLU A 487 6.66 -15.35 41.90
C GLU A 487 6.13 -14.98 40.50
N SER A 488 4.98 -14.30 40.43
CA SER A 488 4.40 -14.00 39.12
C SER A 488 3.39 -12.84 39.17
N ILE A 489 3.16 -12.24 38.00
CA ILE A 489 2.09 -11.27 37.80
C ILE A 489 1.23 -11.69 36.61
N SER A 490 -0.08 -11.57 36.79
CA SER A 490 -1.07 -11.75 35.75
C SER A 490 -1.82 -10.46 35.49
N GLN A 491 -1.81 -9.95 34.28
CA GLN A 491 -2.61 -8.82 33.82
C GLN A 491 -3.78 -9.32 32.99
N ASN A 492 -5.00 -9.05 33.44
CA ASN A 492 -6.23 -9.30 32.70
C ASN A 492 -6.72 -8.00 32.09
N VAL A 493 -7.19 -8.05 30.84
CA VAL A 493 -7.81 -6.93 30.11
C VAL A 493 -8.99 -7.47 29.32
N GLN A 494 -10.15 -6.85 29.47
CA GLN A 494 -11.35 -7.13 28.70
C GLN A 494 -11.84 -5.85 28.07
N VAL A 495 -11.78 -5.76 26.74
CA VAL A 495 -12.27 -4.60 25.99
C VAL A 495 -13.49 -5.00 25.20
N SER A 496 -14.57 -4.21 25.30
CA SER A 496 -15.72 -4.31 24.40
C SER A 496 -16.02 -2.94 23.79
N GLU A 497 -16.25 -2.92 22.49
CA GLU A 497 -16.47 -1.72 21.70
C GLU A 497 -17.70 -1.91 20.83
N PHE A 498 -18.63 -1.00 20.90
CA PHE A 498 -19.78 -0.89 20.01
C PHE A 498 -19.73 0.46 19.30
N SER A 499 -19.90 0.44 17.99
CA SER A 499 -19.93 1.63 17.14
C SER A 499 -21.10 1.56 16.19
N SER A 500 -21.90 2.62 16.11
CA SER A 500 -22.99 2.75 15.12
C SER A 500 -22.97 4.15 14.54
N SER A 501 -22.90 4.26 13.21
CA SER A 501 -22.91 5.53 12.46
C SER A 501 -23.99 5.47 11.40
N ASN A 502 -25.00 6.33 11.53
CA ASN A 502 -26.16 6.36 10.67
C ASN A 502 -26.33 7.75 10.07
N SER A 503 -26.62 7.81 8.77
CA SER A 503 -26.78 9.08 8.08
C SER A 503 -27.80 8.99 6.95
N VAL A 504 -28.46 10.11 6.71
CA VAL A 504 -29.41 10.30 5.61
C VAL A 504 -29.05 11.61 4.91
N GLY A 505 -29.04 11.59 3.60
CA GLY A 505 -28.71 12.76 2.79
C GLY A 505 -29.48 12.77 1.47
N LEU A 506 -29.49 13.93 0.87
CA LEU A 506 -30.09 14.16 -0.44
C LEU A 506 -29.02 14.70 -1.38
N THR A 507 -29.00 14.25 -2.62
CA THR A 507 -28.11 14.81 -3.65
C THR A 507 -28.94 15.36 -4.80
N ARG A 508 -28.70 16.61 -5.15
CA ARG A 508 -29.33 17.27 -6.30
C ARG A 508 -28.25 17.92 -7.16
N SER A 509 -28.26 17.60 -8.45
CA SER A 509 -27.36 18.22 -9.41
C SER A 509 -28.10 19.31 -10.18
N PHE A 510 -27.42 20.44 -10.40
CA PHE A 510 -27.90 21.56 -11.18
C PHE A 510 -26.72 22.13 -11.98
N ALA A 511 -26.84 22.09 -13.31
CA ALA A 511 -25.76 22.47 -14.23
C ALA A 511 -24.43 21.77 -13.85
N LYS A 512 -23.40 22.54 -13.52
CA LYS A 512 -22.06 22.06 -13.13
C LYS A 512 -21.91 21.80 -11.63
N PHE A 513 -22.97 22.01 -10.84
CA PHE A 513 -22.93 21.84 -9.40
C PHE A 513 -23.77 20.65 -8.95
N SER A 514 -23.31 19.96 -7.92
CA SER A 514 -24.09 18.98 -7.17
C SER A 514 -24.03 19.33 -5.69
N PHE A 515 -25.21 19.45 -5.08
CA PHE A 515 -25.37 19.72 -3.67
C PHE A 515 -25.80 18.45 -2.96
N ALA A 516 -25.08 18.06 -1.92
CA ALA A 516 -25.36 16.83 -1.19
C ALA A 516 -25.35 17.06 0.33
N PRO A 517 -26.40 17.73 0.89
CA PRO A 517 -26.58 17.84 2.34
C PRO A 517 -26.79 16.45 2.95
N LEU A 518 -26.25 16.25 4.13
CA LEU A 518 -26.26 15.01 4.87
C LEU A 518 -26.40 15.30 6.36
N VAL A 519 -27.27 14.58 7.05
CA VAL A 519 -27.37 14.60 8.52
C VAL A 519 -27.15 13.20 9.06
N GLY A 520 -26.59 13.12 10.25
CA GLY A 520 -26.34 11.82 10.85
C GLY A 520 -25.98 11.86 12.30
N ILE A 521 -25.89 10.64 12.86
CA ILE A 521 -25.55 10.38 14.24
C ILE A 521 -24.56 9.24 14.32
N THR A 522 -23.55 9.39 15.14
CA THR A 522 -22.57 8.35 15.45
C THR A 522 -22.54 8.13 16.97
N PHE A 523 -22.66 6.90 17.38
CA PHE A 523 -22.54 6.48 18.76
C PHE A 523 -21.43 5.46 18.92
N ASN A 524 -20.48 5.71 19.83
CA ASN A 524 -19.44 4.80 20.21
C ASN A 524 -19.54 4.53 21.72
N ASP A 525 -19.57 3.27 22.13
CA ASP A 525 -19.49 2.80 23.51
C ASP A 525 -18.25 1.90 23.64
N HIS A 526 -17.29 2.33 24.43
CA HIS A 526 -16.08 1.59 24.70
C HIS A 526 -16.01 1.27 26.18
N ARG A 527 -15.81 0.02 26.52
CA ARG A 527 -15.71 -0.47 27.90
C ARG A 527 -14.42 -1.23 28.08
N LEU A 528 -13.76 -0.99 29.18
CA LEU A 528 -12.58 -1.74 29.59
C LEU A 528 -12.72 -2.17 31.05
N LYS A 529 -12.50 -3.44 31.29
CA LYS A 529 -12.23 -3.98 32.63
C LYS A 529 -10.83 -4.54 32.64
N SER A 530 -10.02 -4.09 33.59
CA SER A 530 -8.68 -4.63 33.77
C SER A 530 -8.32 -4.78 35.23
N TRP A 531 -7.51 -5.76 35.56
CA TRP A 531 -6.97 -5.98 36.91
C TRP A 531 -5.67 -6.75 36.83
N ALA A 532 -4.77 -6.46 37.75
CA ALA A 532 -3.57 -7.24 37.98
C ALA A 532 -3.81 -8.20 39.14
N THR A 533 -3.13 -9.34 39.10
CA THR A 533 -3.07 -10.33 40.19
C THR A 533 -1.61 -10.74 40.35
N ILE A 534 -1.08 -10.67 41.56
CA ILE A 534 0.26 -11.14 41.86
C ILE A 534 0.18 -12.44 42.68
N VAL A 535 1.17 -13.30 42.50
CA VAL A 535 1.38 -14.51 43.31
C VAL A 535 2.69 -14.30 44.04
N ASP A 536 2.61 -14.44 45.36
CA ASP A 536 3.76 -14.36 46.25
C ASP A 536 3.62 -15.43 47.31
N ASN A 537 4.69 -16.23 47.52
CA ASN A 537 4.67 -17.40 48.45
C ASN A 537 3.45 -18.31 48.25
N GLY A 538 3.10 -18.60 46.97
CA GLY A 538 1.96 -19.41 46.62
C GLY A 538 0.56 -18.79 46.89
N SER A 539 0.51 -17.57 47.44
CA SER A 539 -0.73 -16.83 47.71
C SER A 539 -1.04 -15.87 46.58
N SER A 540 -2.28 -15.89 46.08
CA SER A 540 -2.76 -14.99 45.03
C SER A 540 -3.44 -13.76 45.62
N GLN A 541 -2.99 -12.58 45.27
CA GLN A 541 -3.55 -11.34 45.79
C GLN A 541 -3.65 -10.25 44.75
N LYS A 542 -4.61 -9.33 44.92
CA LYS A 542 -4.76 -8.14 44.08
C LYS A 542 -3.98 -6.97 44.72
N PRO A 543 -3.07 -6.33 44.00
CA PRO A 543 -2.20 -5.30 44.58
C PRO A 543 -2.91 -3.97 44.88
N GLY A 544 -4.23 -3.91 44.73
CA GLY A 544 -5.04 -2.74 45.13
C GLY A 544 -5.78 -2.09 43.98
N LYS A 545 -6.63 -1.11 44.29
CA LYS A 545 -7.52 -0.45 43.33
C LYS A 545 -6.78 0.29 42.21
N HIS A 546 -5.58 0.79 42.46
CA HIS A 546 -4.78 1.50 41.45
C HIS A 546 -4.36 0.63 40.25
N PHE A 547 -4.45 -0.69 40.38
CA PHE A 547 -4.13 -1.66 39.34
C PHE A 547 -5.37 -2.29 38.69
N ALA A 548 -6.51 -1.61 38.86
CA ALA A 548 -7.77 -2.04 38.26
C ALA A 548 -8.42 -0.87 37.52
N ASN A 549 -9.07 -1.16 36.43
CA ASN A 549 -9.94 -0.25 35.70
C ASN A 549 -11.32 -0.88 35.53
N ASN A 550 -12.36 -0.09 35.67
CA ASN A 550 -13.72 -0.38 35.27
C ASN A 550 -14.25 0.83 34.48
N PHE A 551 -13.65 0.99 33.30
CA PHE A 551 -13.74 2.19 32.47
C PHE A 551 -14.84 2.06 31.43
N LYS A 552 -15.60 3.15 31.26
CA LYS A 552 -16.63 3.32 30.25
C LYS A 552 -16.43 4.65 29.55
N TYR A 553 -16.34 4.60 28.23
CA TYR A 553 -16.28 5.80 27.39
C TYR A 553 -17.42 5.77 26.39
N ARG A 554 -18.18 6.86 26.35
CA ARG A 554 -19.25 7.06 25.38
C ARG A 554 -18.97 8.30 24.58
N HIS A 555 -19.16 8.21 23.29
CA HIS A 555 -19.06 9.34 22.38
C HIS A 555 -20.27 9.37 21.47
N LEU A 556 -21.16 10.31 21.72
CA LEU A 556 -22.27 10.64 20.85
C LEU A 556 -21.89 11.84 19.98
N MET A 557 -22.00 11.69 18.66
CA MET A 557 -21.72 12.74 17.69
C MET A 557 -22.91 12.87 16.75
N SER A 558 -23.58 14.03 16.77
CA SER A 558 -24.57 14.40 15.77
C SER A 558 -23.94 15.36 14.77
N PHE A 559 -24.26 15.24 13.50
CA PHE A 559 -23.65 16.10 12.49
C PHE A 559 -24.62 16.49 11.39
N ALA A 560 -24.40 17.68 10.87
CA ALA A 560 -24.96 18.19 9.61
C ALA A 560 -23.79 18.54 8.70
N GLN A 561 -23.78 18.01 7.51
CA GLN A 561 -22.68 18.15 6.56
C GLN A 561 -23.21 18.66 5.23
N PHE A 562 -22.53 19.64 4.66
CA PHE A 562 -22.83 20.18 3.35
C PHE A 562 -21.69 19.81 2.40
N ASN A 563 -22.01 19.01 1.37
CA ASN A 563 -21.09 18.72 0.29
C ASN A 563 -21.52 19.47 -0.96
N ILE A 564 -20.57 20.16 -1.58
CA ILE A 564 -20.76 20.87 -2.84
C ILE A 564 -19.71 20.36 -3.81
N TYR A 565 -20.16 19.84 -4.93
CA TYR A 565 -19.31 19.39 -6.03
C TYR A 565 -19.47 20.35 -7.19
N TYR A 566 -18.37 20.80 -7.77
CA TYR A 566 -18.32 21.56 -9.01
C TYR A 566 -17.52 20.76 -10.02
N GLU A 567 -18.06 20.54 -11.21
CA GLU A 567 -17.42 19.83 -12.28
C GLU A 567 -17.49 20.62 -13.59
N SER A 568 -16.34 20.82 -14.21
CA SER A 568 -16.19 21.37 -15.54
C SER A 568 -15.13 20.56 -16.31
N ARG A 569 -14.91 20.90 -17.58
CA ARG A 569 -13.91 20.19 -18.39
C ARG A 569 -12.50 20.15 -17.77
N LYS A 570 -12.08 21.23 -17.08
CA LYS A 570 -10.74 21.37 -16.51
C LYS A 570 -10.70 21.33 -15.00
N TRP A 571 -11.81 21.66 -14.33
CA TRP A 571 -11.87 21.80 -12.89
C TRP A 571 -12.86 20.82 -12.28
N GLN A 572 -12.43 20.16 -11.23
CA GLN A 572 -13.28 19.41 -10.32
C GLN A 572 -12.98 19.91 -8.91
N ILE A 573 -13.98 20.41 -8.20
CA ILE A 573 -13.84 20.96 -6.86
C ILE A 573 -14.88 20.32 -5.95
N GLU A 574 -14.45 19.85 -4.80
CA GLU A 574 -15.31 19.35 -3.72
C GLU A 574 -15.07 20.20 -2.48
N LEU A 575 -16.14 20.78 -1.96
CA LEU A 575 -16.18 21.41 -0.65
C LEU A 575 -17.02 20.55 0.27
N ASN A 576 -16.47 20.16 1.41
CA ASN A 576 -17.11 19.39 2.46
C ASN A 576 -17.01 20.18 3.76
N ALA A 577 -18.13 20.52 4.38
CA ALA A 577 -18.18 21.34 5.60
C ALA A 577 -19.13 20.72 6.63
N PRO A 578 -18.69 19.70 7.41
CA PRO A 578 -19.47 19.14 8.49
C PRO A 578 -19.44 20.03 9.74
N LEU A 579 -20.61 20.33 10.25
CA LEU A 579 -20.83 20.87 11.59
C LEU A 579 -21.15 19.68 12.50
N ARG A 580 -20.33 19.45 13.55
CA ARG A 580 -20.43 18.28 14.42
C ARG A 580 -20.63 18.70 15.87
N TRP A 581 -21.66 18.19 16.50
CA TRP A 581 -21.86 18.29 17.93
C TRP A 581 -21.44 17.00 18.61
N HIS A 582 -20.47 17.11 19.50
CA HIS A 582 -19.89 16.00 20.23
C HIS A 582 -20.31 16.05 21.68
N HIS A 583 -20.73 14.91 22.22
CA HIS A 583 -20.94 14.69 23.66
C HIS A 583 -20.13 13.44 24.05
N LEU A 584 -19.16 13.64 24.94
CA LEU A 584 -18.21 12.64 25.38
C LEU A 584 -18.34 12.47 26.90
N GLU A 585 -18.39 11.22 27.34
CA GLU A 585 -18.37 10.83 28.74
C GLU A 585 -17.27 9.77 28.94
N ALA A 586 -16.44 9.95 29.94
CA ALA A 586 -15.39 9.02 30.34
C ALA A 586 -15.48 8.78 31.85
N THR A 587 -15.91 7.62 32.27
CA THR A 587 -16.09 7.26 33.68
C THR A 587 -15.27 6.02 34.00
N ASP A 588 -14.46 6.08 35.04
CA ASP A 588 -13.78 4.92 35.61
C ASP A 588 -14.29 4.68 37.05
N PHE A 589 -15.12 3.67 37.19
CA PHE A 589 -15.74 3.31 38.47
C PHE A 589 -14.75 2.77 39.48
N ALA A 590 -13.63 2.16 39.04
CA ALA A 590 -12.60 1.66 39.94
C ALA A 590 -11.71 2.78 40.52
N GLN A 591 -11.57 3.88 39.76
CA GLN A 591 -10.72 5.01 40.12
C GLN A 591 -11.55 6.23 40.55
N SER A 592 -12.89 6.14 40.57
CA SER A 592 -13.81 7.24 40.91
C SER A 592 -13.56 8.49 40.05
N SER A 593 -13.26 8.30 38.78
CA SER A 593 -13.02 9.38 37.80
C SER A 593 -14.23 9.53 36.90
N ASP A 594 -14.76 10.72 36.78
CA ASP A 594 -15.85 11.07 35.85
C ASP A 594 -15.53 12.35 35.11
N GLN A 595 -15.59 12.28 33.80
CA GLN A 595 -15.30 13.40 32.92
C GLN A 595 -16.35 13.49 31.83
N LYS A 596 -16.85 14.70 31.60
CA LYS A 596 -17.79 15.00 30.52
C LYS A 596 -17.27 16.15 29.68
N ARG A 597 -17.50 16.06 28.39
CA ARG A 597 -17.14 17.12 27.48
C ARG A 597 -18.16 17.25 26.35
N THR A 598 -18.63 18.46 26.14
CA THR A 598 -19.49 18.79 24.99
C THR A 598 -18.77 19.82 24.13
N ARG A 599 -18.79 19.61 22.80
CA ARG A 599 -18.12 20.52 21.87
C ARG A 599 -18.82 20.54 20.50
N LEU A 600 -18.95 21.74 19.97
CA LEU A 600 -19.35 21.98 18.59
C LEU A 600 -18.09 22.23 17.76
N THR A 601 -17.92 21.53 16.64
CA THR A 601 -16.77 21.68 15.73
C THR A 601 -17.22 21.88 14.30
N LEU A 602 -16.52 22.75 13.58
CA LEU A 602 -16.62 22.88 12.13
C LEU A 602 -15.33 22.30 11.51
N GLU A 603 -15.47 21.33 10.60
CA GLU A 603 -14.34 20.57 10.07
C GLU A 603 -14.28 20.60 8.54
N PRO A 604 -13.99 21.78 7.95
CA PRO A 604 -14.02 21.95 6.50
C PRO A 604 -12.89 21.18 5.79
N ALA A 605 -13.22 20.70 4.61
CA ALA A 605 -12.26 20.16 3.67
C ALA A 605 -12.58 20.66 2.26
N ILE A 606 -11.56 21.09 1.54
CA ILE A 606 -11.65 21.45 0.14
C ILE A 606 -10.68 20.57 -0.65
N THR A 607 -11.18 19.94 -1.70
CA THR A 607 -10.38 19.18 -2.65
C THR A 607 -10.59 19.75 -4.04
N GLY A 608 -9.50 20.03 -4.73
CA GLY A 608 -9.52 20.58 -6.07
C GLY A 608 -8.68 19.72 -7.00
N ARG A 609 -9.16 19.52 -8.22
CA ARG A 609 -8.39 18.94 -9.33
C ARG A 609 -8.44 19.90 -10.50
N TYR A 610 -7.28 20.14 -11.10
CA TYR A 610 -7.13 20.96 -12.29
C TYR A 610 -6.39 20.20 -13.38
N GLN A 611 -7.03 20.00 -14.51
CA GLN A 611 -6.43 19.42 -15.70
C GLN A 611 -5.75 20.51 -16.54
N ILE A 612 -4.41 20.58 -16.44
CA ILE A 612 -3.62 21.56 -17.20
C ILE A 612 -3.65 21.18 -18.69
N THR A 613 -3.31 19.93 -18.97
CA THR A 613 -3.36 19.30 -20.31
C THR A 613 -3.98 17.93 -20.19
N ASP A 614 -4.18 17.22 -21.31
CA ASP A 614 -4.65 15.82 -21.29
C ASP A 614 -3.64 14.88 -20.60
N TYR A 615 -2.39 15.33 -20.38
CA TYR A 615 -1.32 14.56 -19.76
C TYR A 615 -1.01 15.00 -18.33
N ILE A 616 -1.35 16.23 -17.93
CA ILE A 616 -0.96 16.80 -16.63
C ILE A 616 -2.19 17.14 -15.80
N ASN A 617 -2.29 16.55 -14.62
CA ASN A 617 -3.29 16.88 -13.62
C ASN A 617 -2.62 17.36 -12.33
N LEU A 618 -3.18 18.41 -11.74
CA LEU A 618 -2.88 18.87 -10.39
C LEU A 618 -4.04 18.51 -9.46
N THR A 619 -3.71 18.06 -8.25
CA THR A 619 -4.67 17.82 -7.18
C THR A 619 -4.25 18.59 -5.93
N SER A 620 -5.20 19.14 -5.22
CA SER A 620 -4.96 19.84 -3.95
C SER A 620 -6.06 19.46 -2.96
N THR A 621 -5.67 19.16 -1.72
CA THR A 621 -6.61 18.95 -0.61
C THR A 621 -6.12 19.75 0.58
N LEU A 622 -7.01 20.53 1.18
CA LEU A 622 -6.80 21.18 2.47
C LEU A 622 -7.95 20.81 3.38
N SER A 623 -7.66 20.31 4.57
CA SER A 623 -8.69 19.91 5.53
C SER A 623 -8.30 20.25 6.95
N TYR A 624 -9.30 20.60 7.74
CA TYR A 624 -9.19 20.72 9.19
C TYR A 624 -10.16 19.75 9.85
N SER A 625 -9.72 19.04 10.87
CA SER A 625 -10.56 18.12 11.64
C SER A 625 -10.16 18.12 13.11
N ASN A 626 -11.09 17.69 13.97
CA ASN A 626 -10.83 17.46 15.38
C ASN A 626 -10.82 15.97 15.67
N ASP A 627 -9.93 15.55 16.56
CA ASP A 627 -9.85 14.19 17.07
C ASP A 627 -9.89 14.22 18.60
N PHE A 628 -10.67 13.33 19.21
CA PHE A 628 -10.84 13.24 20.66
C PHE A 628 -10.01 12.09 21.26
N GLY A 629 -8.99 11.67 20.54
CA GLY A 629 -8.02 10.67 20.98
C GLY A 629 -8.58 9.25 21.08
N ASN A 630 -7.75 8.37 21.58
CA ASN A 630 -8.11 6.96 21.80
C ASN A 630 -8.53 6.79 23.28
N PRO A 631 -9.61 6.07 23.59
CA PRO A 631 -10.00 5.76 24.97
C PRO A 631 -8.88 5.18 25.84
N SER A 632 -7.89 4.48 25.23
CA SER A 632 -6.71 3.96 25.96
C SER A 632 -5.83 5.05 26.57
N GLN A 633 -5.95 6.30 26.15
CA GLN A 633 -5.27 7.45 26.73
C GLN A 633 -5.93 7.96 28.02
N LEU A 634 -7.06 7.38 28.42
CA LEU A 634 -7.88 7.80 29.55
C LEU A 634 -7.90 6.79 30.71
N TYR A 635 -7.25 5.61 30.57
CA TYR A 635 -7.24 4.60 31.62
C TYR A 635 -6.45 5.06 32.82
N SER A 636 -7.11 5.27 33.93
CA SER A 636 -6.52 5.89 35.14
C SER A 636 -5.78 4.88 36.01
N GLY A 637 -6.17 3.60 35.99
CA GLY A 637 -5.45 2.53 36.67
C GLY A 637 -4.31 1.97 35.83
N PHE A 638 -3.30 1.45 36.48
CA PHE A 638 -2.16 0.83 35.82
C PHE A 638 -2.54 -0.39 35.01
N ILE A 639 -1.97 -0.53 33.81
CA ILE A 639 -2.06 -1.70 32.93
C ILE A 639 -0.64 -2.12 32.53
N LEU A 640 -0.25 -3.34 32.89
CA LEU A 640 1.03 -3.93 32.51
C LEU A 640 0.91 -4.46 31.06
N ARG A 641 1.39 -3.67 30.09
CA ARG A 641 1.28 -4.00 28.65
C ARG A 641 2.28 -5.06 28.18
N SER A 642 3.46 -5.05 28.79
CA SER A 642 4.51 -6.06 28.62
C SER A 642 5.38 -6.08 29.89
N TYR A 643 6.34 -6.98 29.97
CA TYR A 643 7.18 -7.08 31.15
C TYR A 643 7.99 -5.81 31.47
N ARG A 644 8.18 -4.90 30.50
CA ARG A 644 8.90 -3.62 30.69
C ARG A 644 8.03 -2.38 30.50
N ASN A 645 6.75 -2.54 30.21
CA ASN A 645 5.88 -1.43 29.88
C ASN A 645 4.64 -1.41 30.77
N LEU A 646 4.60 -0.46 31.67
CA LEU A 646 3.47 -0.18 32.54
C LEU A 646 2.86 1.17 32.15
N GLN A 647 1.57 1.19 31.89
CA GLN A 647 0.87 2.36 31.41
C GLN A 647 -0.27 2.77 32.33
N ARG A 648 -0.42 4.06 32.58
CA ARG A 648 -1.62 4.68 33.15
C ARG A 648 -1.86 6.06 32.53
N SER A 649 -2.97 6.69 32.89
CA SER A 649 -3.27 8.05 32.48
C SER A 649 -3.69 8.91 33.68
N LYS A 650 -3.25 10.16 33.68
CA LYS A 650 -3.76 11.23 34.52
C LYS A 650 -4.54 12.24 33.66
N ALA A 651 -5.03 11.80 32.51
CA ALA A 651 -5.47 12.66 31.44
C ALA A 651 -6.92 13.13 31.53
N VAL A 652 -7.15 14.25 30.92
CA VAL A 652 -8.46 14.73 30.50
C VAL A 652 -8.80 14.24 29.10
N ILE A 653 -10.07 14.24 28.72
CA ILE A 653 -10.50 13.87 27.36
C ILE A 653 -9.69 14.69 26.34
N PRO A 654 -8.94 14.03 25.43
CA PRO A 654 -8.11 14.72 24.44
C PRO A 654 -8.93 15.59 23.51
N VAL A 655 -8.34 16.65 23.00
CA VAL A 655 -8.88 17.46 21.91
C VAL A 655 -7.72 17.86 21.01
N ASN A 656 -7.60 17.16 19.91
CA ASN A 656 -6.56 17.39 18.93
C ASN A 656 -7.13 18.13 17.73
N GLY A 657 -6.47 19.20 17.30
CA GLY A 657 -6.76 19.88 16.06
C GLY A 657 -5.80 19.40 14.97
N ILE A 658 -6.31 18.94 13.85
CA ILE A 658 -5.53 18.35 12.75
C ILE A 658 -5.73 19.19 11.49
N LEU A 659 -4.66 19.84 11.02
CA LEU A 659 -4.61 20.51 9.74
C LEU A 659 -3.80 19.64 8.77
N MET A 660 -4.42 19.25 7.66
CA MET A 660 -3.78 18.47 6.61
C MET A 660 -3.84 19.22 5.27
N GLY A 661 -2.68 19.37 4.64
CA GLY A 661 -2.54 19.86 3.27
C GLY A 661 -1.91 18.77 2.40
N ARG A 662 -2.45 18.59 1.20
CA ARG A 662 -1.85 17.73 0.17
C ARG A 662 -1.84 18.45 -1.17
N LEU A 663 -0.71 18.34 -1.88
CA LEU A 663 -0.55 18.78 -3.26
C LEU A 663 -0.04 17.59 -4.07
N GLY A 664 -0.67 17.32 -5.20
CA GLY A 664 -0.32 16.25 -6.10
C GLY A 664 -0.20 16.75 -7.53
N MET A 665 0.77 16.23 -8.27
CA MET A 665 0.90 16.42 -9.70
C MET A 665 1.09 15.05 -10.34
N THR A 666 0.34 14.77 -11.39
CA THR A 666 0.53 13.58 -12.20
C THR A 666 0.75 13.97 -13.66
N TYR A 667 1.79 13.39 -14.26
CA TYR A 667 2.04 13.42 -15.70
C TYR A 667 1.93 12.00 -16.24
N LYS A 668 1.13 11.81 -17.27
CA LYS A 668 0.97 10.53 -17.94
C LYS A 668 0.96 10.72 -19.44
N ASN A 669 1.87 10.10 -20.12
CA ASN A 669 1.91 10.09 -21.57
C ASN A 669 1.98 8.64 -22.07
N PRO A 670 0.84 8.04 -22.46
CA PRO A 670 0.79 6.67 -22.96
C PRO A 670 1.53 6.47 -24.28
N LEU A 671 1.75 7.53 -25.07
CA LEU A 671 2.48 7.43 -26.34
C LEU A 671 3.97 7.28 -26.10
N SER A 672 4.54 8.09 -25.20
CA SER A 672 5.96 8.00 -24.80
C SER A 672 6.20 6.98 -23.68
N LEU A 673 5.12 6.38 -23.13
CA LEU A 673 5.14 5.40 -22.03
C LEU A 673 5.82 5.96 -20.78
N VAL A 674 5.63 7.26 -20.49
CA VAL A 674 6.20 7.96 -19.33
C VAL A 674 5.07 8.31 -18.36
N PHE A 675 5.30 7.97 -17.08
CA PHE A 675 4.40 8.25 -15.97
C PHE A 675 5.20 8.91 -14.86
N ILE A 676 4.72 10.05 -14.36
CA ILE A 676 5.36 10.77 -13.24
C ILE A 676 4.28 11.13 -12.24
N ASP A 677 4.54 10.91 -10.98
CA ASP A 677 3.73 11.38 -9.87
C ASP A 677 4.58 12.10 -8.83
N LEU A 678 4.06 13.21 -8.34
CA LEU A 678 4.64 13.99 -7.27
C LEU A 678 3.55 14.28 -6.25
N ASN A 679 3.79 13.96 -4.99
CA ASN A 679 2.85 14.17 -3.91
C ASN A 679 3.56 14.80 -2.71
N TYR A 680 3.11 15.96 -2.28
CA TYR A 680 3.51 16.59 -1.04
C TYR A 680 2.37 16.55 -0.04
N THR A 681 2.64 16.13 1.19
CA THR A 681 1.68 16.09 2.28
C THR A 681 2.25 16.83 3.48
N MET A 682 1.48 17.77 4.01
CA MET A 682 1.74 18.47 5.26
C MET A 682 0.67 18.05 6.27
N LEU A 683 1.08 17.68 7.47
CA LEU A 683 0.19 17.35 8.57
C LEU A 683 0.67 18.10 9.82
N ARG A 684 -0.21 18.94 10.38
CA ARG A 684 0.04 19.63 11.65
C ARG A 684 -1.02 19.22 12.65
N ILE A 685 -0.58 18.65 13.77
CA ILE A 685 -1.44 18.17 14.83
C ILE A 685 -1.15 19.01 16.08
N LYS A 686 -2.18 19.66 16.60
CA LYS A 686 -2.16 20.34 17.88
C LYS A 686 -2.83 19.42 18.90
N ASN A 687 -2.04 18.88 19.82
CA ASN A 687 -2.50 18.00 20.88
C ASN A 687 -2.60 18.78 22.21
N ASN A 688 -3.60 18.46 23.04
CA ASN A 688 -3.69 18.96 24.42
C ASN A 688 -3.23 17.92 25.44
N LEU A 689 -2.69 16.81 24.97
CA LEU A 689 -2.26 15.68 25.77
C LEU A 689 -0.89 15.20 25.29
N GLN A 690 -0.01 14.92 26.24
CA GLN A 690 1.31 14.41 25.97
C GLN A 690 1.58 13.21 26.89
N TYR A 691 2.40 12.26 26.47
CA TYR A 691 2.87 11.24 27.38
C TYR A 691 4.24 11.60 27.96
N SER A 692 4.40 11.32 29.25
CA SER A 692 5.67 11.32 29.95
C SER A 692 6.14 9.88 30.10
N THR A 693 7.41 9.63 29.84
CA THR A 693 8.02 8.33 30.00
C THR A 693 9.03 8.39 31.12
N ASN A 694 8.77 7.69 32.24
CA ASN A 694 9.69 7.50 33.35
C ASN A 694 10.37 6.15 33.19
N ILE A 695 11.68 6.12 33.11
CA ILE A 695 12.48 4.90 32.92
C ILE A 695 13.32 4.67 34.16
N ASP A 696 13.19 3.50 34.78
CA ASP A 696 14.01 3.11 35.92
C ASP A 696 15.36 2.52 35.50
N SER A 697 16.24 2.26 36.46
CA SER A 697 17.60 1.72 36.25
C SER A 697 17.60 0.31 35.62
N THR A 698 16.49 -0.41 35.67
CA THR A 698 16.34 -1.74 35.03
C THR A 698 15.87 -1.65 33.58
N GLY A 699 15.53 -0.43 33.10
CA GLY A 699 14.96 -0.18 31.82
C GLY A 699 13.45 -0.43 31.75
N ALA A 700 12.79 -0.60 32.90
CA ALA A 700 11.34 -0.65 32.96
C ALA A 700 10.74 0.74 32.78
N ALA A 701 9.78 0.89 31.89
CA ALA A 701 9.19 2.15 31.50
C ALA A 701 7.75 2.29 32.01
N GLU A 702 7.51 3.39 32.76
CA GLU A 702 6.17 3.84 33.12
C GLU A 702 5.75 4.95 32.15
N LEU A 703 4.71 4.72 31.36
CA LEU A 703 4.09 5.73 30.52
C LEU A 703 2.90 6.38 31.22
N VAL A 704 2.95 7.70 31.35
CA VAL A 704 1.86 8.48 31.95
C VAL A 704 1.39 9.53 30.98
N TYR A 705 0.10 9.51 30.62
CA TYR A 705 -0.52 10.58 29.85
C TYR A 705 -0.85 11.75 30.77
N ILE A 706 -0.38 12.92 30.42
CA ILE A 706 -0.58 14.17 31.18
C ILE A 706 -1.14 15.26 30.27
N PRO A 707 -1.96 16.21 30.82
CA PRO A 707 -2.37 17.40 30.10
C PRO A 707 -1.17 18.29 29.80
N ASN A 708 -0.81 18.42 28.54
CA ASN A 708 0.20 19.35 28.04
C ASN A 708 -0.01 19.64 26.57
N ASN A 709 0.11 20.91 26.18
CA ASN A 709 -0.07 21.32 24.79
C ASN A 709 1.18 21.01 23.98
N ASN A 710 1.01 20.31 22.89
CA ASN A 710 2.10 19.95 21.98
C ASN A 710 1.68 20.13 20.51
N ILE A 711 2.63 20.49 19.66
CA ILE A 711 2.44 20.61 18.22
C ILE A 711 3.38 19.61 17.54
N GLN A 712 2.77 18.71 16.78
CA GLN A 712 3.50 17.82 15.89
C GLN A 712 3.34 18.27 14.45
N ASN A 713 4.44 18.43 13.73
CA ASN A 713 4.48 18.74 12.31
C ASN A 713 5.09 17.55 11.57
N ASN A 714 4.41 17.08 10.54
CA ASN A 714 4.89 16.03 9.64
C ASN A 714 4.76 16.51 8.19
N ASN A 715 5.87 16.51 7.46
CA ASN A 715 5.93 16.87 6.05
C ASN A 715 6.51 15.70 5.28
N GLN A 716 5.88 15.34 4.17
CA GLN A 716 6.32 14.23 3.34
C GLN A 716 6.22 14.61 1.86
N LEU A 717 7.29 14.37 1.12
CA LEU A 717 7.35 14.48 -0.33
C LEU A 717 7.59 13.10 -0.92
N HIS A 718 6.77 12.72 -1.90
CA HIS A 718 6.94 11.51 -2.70
C HIS A 718 7.07 11.87 -4.18
N VAL A 719 8.00 11.23 -4.88
CA VAL A 719 8.21 11.34 -6.32
C VAL A 719 8.32 9.95 -6.91
N GLY A 720 7.47 9.65 -7.88
CA GLY A 720 7.48 8.42 -8.67
C GLY A 720 7.71 8.74 -10.15
N ILE A 721 8.58 7.98 -10.81
CA ILE A 721 8.81 8.07 -12.26
C ILE A 721 8.83 6.65 -12.82
N GLY A 722 8.03 6.39 -13.83
CA GLY A 722 7.99 5.13 -14.54
C GLY A 722 8.11 5.36 -16.05
N ARG A 723 8.97 4.58 -16.74
CA ARG A 723 9.09 4.59 -18.19
C ARG A 723 9.25 3.16 -18.72
N TYR A 724 8.59 2.89 -19.82
CA TYR A 724 8.79 1.64 -20.55
C TYR A 724 9.40 1.92 -21.93
N PHE A 725 10.48 1.23 -22.24
CA PHE A 725 11.19 1.29 -23.50
C PHE A 725 10.83 0.06 -24.35
N GLY A 726 9.90 0.22 -25.27
CA GLY A 726 9.33 -0.90 -26.05
C GLY A 726 10.34 -1.63 -26.92
N ALA A 727 11.31 -0.91 -27.52
CA ALA A 727 12.33 -1.47 -28.40
C ALA A 727 13.23 -2.51 -27.69
N ILE A 728 13.56 -2.25 -26.43
CA ILE A 728 14.42 -3.12 -25.60
C ILE A 728 13.65 -3.82 -24.49
N LYS A 729 12.31 -3.77 -24.52
CA LYS A 729 11.41 -4.37 -23.51
C LYS A 729 11.83 -4.09 -22.07
N THR A 730 12.25 -2.85 -21.81
CA THR A 730 12.81 -2.44 -20.51
C THR A 730 11.86 -1.53 -19.76
N SER A 731 11.55 -1.87 -18.52
CA SER A 731 10.83 -1.02 -17.57
C SER A 731 11.81 -0.37 -16.60
N LEU A 732 11.80 0.95 -16.51
CA LEU A 732 12.54 1.74 -15.53
C LEU A 732 11.56 2.37 -14.55
N LYS A 733 11.83 2.24 -13.24
CA LYS A 733 11.05 2.90 -12.17
C LYS A 733 12.00 3.55 -11.19
N LEU A 734 11.69 4.79 -10.82
CA LEU A 734 12.34 5.56 -9.77
C LEU A 734 11.27 5.93 -8.74
N ASN A 735 11.56 5.74 -7.45
CA ASN A 735 10.71 6.17 -6.35
C ASN A 735 11.57 6.89 -5.32
N SER A 736 11.17 8.07 -4.91
CA SER A 736 11.85 8.83 -3.86
C SER A 736 10.84 9.32 -2.83
N THR A 737 11.22 9.26 -1.56
CA THR A 737 10.41 9.80 -0.46
C THR A 737 11.33 10.58 0.47
N ALA A 738 10.90 11.78 0.86
CA ALA A 738 11.53 12.58 1.89
C ALA A 738 10.49 12.93 2.95
N GLY A 739 10.78 12.66 4.21
CA GLY A 739 9.91 12.91 5.34
C GLY A 739 10.61 13.69 6.44
N LEU A 740 9.90 14.61 7.08
CA LEU A 740 10.37 15.38 8.22
C LEU A 740 9.27 15.43 9.28
N THR A 741 9.54 14.88 10.46
CA THR A 741 8.63 14.94 11.61
C THR A 741 9.30 15.72 12.75
N ARG A 742 8.61 16.70 13.30
CA ARG A 742 9.02 17.47 14.47
C ARG A 742 7.95 17.43 15.52
N SER A 743 8.33 17.16 16.76
CA SER A 743 7.44 17.14 17.94
C SER A 743 8.22 17.43 19.20
N ALA A 744 7.54 17.69 20.32
CA ALA A 744 8.13 17.69 21.63
C ALA A 744 7.61 16.49 22.45
N GLN A 745 8.41 15.98 23.39
CA GLN A 745 8.07 14.87 24.28
C GLN A 745 8.60 15.14 25.69
N ILE A 746 7.98 14.52 26.68
CA ILE A 746 8.45 14.59 28.06
C ILE A 746 9.13 13.28 28.43
N VAL A 747 10.38 13.36 28.87
CA VAL A 747 11.17 12.21 29.31
C VAL A 747 11.80 12.55 30.63
N THR A 748 11.51 11.76 31.68
CA THR A 748 12.00 11.97 33.03
C THR A 748 11.75 13.43 33.46
N ASP A 749 10.49 13.87 33.29
CA ASP A 749 9.97 15.20 33.66
C ASP A 749 10.59 16.41 32.92
N ARG A 750 11.39 16.17 31.87
CA ARG A 750 11.96 17.21 31.02
C ARG A 750 11.33 17.16 29.62
N GLU A 751 10.84 18.29 29.13
CA GLU A 751 10.39 18.43 27.75
C GLU A 751 11.61 18.54 26.81
N VAL A 752 11.64 17.71 25.75
CA VAL A 752 12.71 17.70 24.76
C VAL A 752 12.11 17.77 23.35
N LYS A 753 12.70 18.59 22.51
CA LYS A 753 12.31 18.68 21.09
C LYS A 753 13.01 17.61 20.29
N VAL A 754 12.24 17.03 19.39
CA VAL A 754 12.67 15.92 18.58
C VAL A 754 12.40 16.20 17.11
N SER A 755 13.36 15.85 16.27
CA SER A 755 13.25 15.91 14.82
C SER A 755 13.70 14.58 14.20
N ASN A 756 12.86 14.00 13.36
CA ASN A 756 13.17 12.81 12.57
C ASN A 756 13.10 13.14 11.09
N GLU A 757 14.16 12.85 10.38
CA GLU A 757 14.26 12.98 8.93
C GLU A 757 14.41 11.58 8.32
N ASN A 758 13.63 11.32 7.29
CA ASN A 758 13.65 10.04 6.56
C ASN A 758 13.74 10.34 5.06
N TYR A 759 14.79 9.85 4.42
CA TYR A 759 14.98 9.95 2.99
C TYR A 759 15.11 8.55 2.41
N ARG A 760 14.31 8.24 1.39
CA ARG A 760 14.39 6.96 0.68
C ARG A 760 14.44 7.22 -0.82
N VAL A 761 15.38 6.57 -1.50
CA VAL A 761 15.48 6.55 -2.97
C VAL A 761 15.54 5.10 -3.40
N GLY A 762 14.72 4.75 -4.38
CA GLY A 762 14.71 3.41 -4.97
C GLY A 762 14.64 3.49 -6.50
N VAL A 763 15.46 2.67 -7.16
CA VAL A 763 15.50 2.51 -8.61
C VAL A 763 15.31 1.04 -8.94
N SER A 764 14.45 0.75 -9.92
CA SER A 764 14.36 -0.61 -10.45
C SER A 764 14.33 -0.61 -11.98
N VAL A 765 15.11 -1.53 -12.56
CA VAL A 765 15.19 -1.79 -13.99
C VAL A 765 14.88 -3.25 -14.21
N SER A 766 13.93 -3.53 -15.07
CA SER A 766 13.59 -4.90 -15.49
C SER A 766 13.60 -4.95 -17.01
N THR A 767 14.42 -5.80 -17.57
CA THR A 767 14.61 -5.94 -19.02
C THR A 767 14.58 -7.42 -19.45
N SER A 768 14.04 -7.65 -20.63
CA SER A 768 14.11 -8.92 -21.33
C SER A 768 14.83 -8.67 -22.66
N PHE A 769 16.16 -8.85 -22.66
CA PHE A 769 16.99 -8.52 -23.82
C PHE A 769 16.59 -9.31 -25.07
N ASN A 770 16.26 -10.60 -24.86
CA ASN A 770 15.82 -11.50 -25.91
C ASN A 770 15.00 -12.65 -25.31
N GLU A 771 14.74 -13.70 -26.09
CA GLU A 771 14.03 -14.89 -25.61
C GLU A 771 14.89 -15.82 -24.72
N TYR A 772 16.21 -15.54 -24.58
CA TYR A 772 17.15 -16.36 -23.81
C TYR A 772 17.57 -15.76 -22.47
N PHE A 773 17.42 -14.43 -22.32
CA PHE A 773 17.99 -13.74 -21.18
C PHE A 773 17.19 -12.54 -20.69
N GLY A 774 16.95 -12.48 -19.38
CA GLY A 774 16.30 -11.38 -18.69
C GLY A 774 17.07 -10.94 -17.44
N VAL A 775 17.02 -9.64 -17.09
CA VAL A 775 17.66 -9.11 -15.91
C VAL A 775 16.69 -8.17 -15.17
N THR A 776 16.67 -8.27 -13.86
CA THR A 776 16.01 -7.32 -12.97
C THR A 776 17.02 -6.82 -11.96
N ILE A 777 17.17 -5.50 -11.86
CA ILE A 777 18.00 -4.83 -10.86
C ILE A 777 17.10 -3.90 -10.07
N ALA A 778 17.11 -4.00 -8.76
CA ALA A 778 16.46 -3.05 -7.89
C ALA A 778 17.41 -2.59 -6.78
N GLU A 779 17.48 -1.30 -6.56
CA GLU A 779 18.25 -0.69 -5.47
C GLU A 779 17.34 0.23 -4.68
N ALA A 780 17.40 0.16 -3.36
CA ALA A 780 16.72 1.08 -2.47
C ALA A 780 17.63 1.47 -1.32
N THR A 781 17.83 2.77 -1.12
CA THR A 781 18.59 3.30 0.01
C THR A 781 17.72 4.22 0.85
N SER A 782 17.71 3.97 2.17
CA SER A 782 17.05 4.80 3.17
C SER A 782 18.09 5.42 4.10
N PHE A 783 17.91 6.70 4.40
CA PHE A 783 18.68 7.45 5.39
C PHE A 783 17.72 7.93 6.47
N LEU A 784 18.03 7.61 7.71
CA LEU A 784 17.30 8.04 8.90
C LEU A 784 18.20 8.95 9.71
N ILE A 785 17.72 10.13 10.05
CA ILE A 785 18.43 11.09 10.91
C ILE A 785 17.48 11.45 12.04
N SER A 786 17.86 11.11 13.25
CA SER A 786 17.12 11.47 14.46
C SER A 786 17.93 12.47 15.26
N SER A 787 17.31 13.56 15.69
CA SER A 787 17.91 14.53 16.58
C SER A 787 17.01 14.82 17.78
N VAL A 788 17.60 14.82 18.94
CA VAL A 788 17.00 15.22 20.21
C VAL A 788 17.70 16.50 20.64
N GLU A 789 16.97 17.44 21.23
CA GLU A 789 17.52 18.70 21.74
C GLU A 789 18.69 18.39 22.70
N ASP A 790 19.80 19.13 22.55
CA ASP A 790 21.04 18.97 23.33
C ASP A 790 21.80 17.64 23.15
N GLN A 791 21.43 16.82 22.16
CA GLN A 791 22.16 15.58 21.84
C GLN A 791 22.69 15.57 20.40
N ASP A 792 23.70 14.75 20.16
CA ASP A 792 24.26 14.53 18.83
C ASP A 792 23.24 13.86 17.91
N LYS A 793 23.22 14.27 16.64
CA LYS A 793 22.39 13.63 15.63
C LYS A 793 22.79 12.18 15.44
N LYS A 794 21.80 11.29 15.46
CA LYS A 794 21.98 9.87 15.16
C LYS A 794 21.65 9.62 13.69
N HIS A 795 22.51 8.89 13.01
CA HIS A 795 22.37 8.56 11.60
C HIS A 795 22.27 7.04 11.43
N ALA A 796 21.30 6.61 10.64
CA ALA A 796 21.23 5.23 10.19
C ALA A 796 21.07 5.22 8.66
N ARG A 797 21.72 4.27 8.00
CA ARG A 797 21.58 4.02 6.57
C ARG A 797 21.27 2.55 6.35
N PHE A 798 20.26 2.33 5.56
CA PHE A 798 19.88 1.01 5.07
C PHE A 798 19.88 1.04 3.55
N SER A 799 20.68 0.16 2.91
CA SER A 799 20.71 0.00 1.46
C SER A 799 20.46 -1.45 1.11
N GLN A 800 19.64 -1.68 0.10
CA GLN A 800 19.28 -2.98 -0.43
C GLN A 800 19.50 -2.98 -1.95
N LEU A 801 20.30 -3.92 -2.45
CA LEU A 801 20.49 -4.18 -3.86
C LEU A 801 20.01 -5.59 -4.17
N GLU A 802 19.08 -5.71 -5.11
CA GLU A 802 18.55 -6.97 -5.61
C GLU A 802 18.95 -7.12 -7.09
N LEU A 803 19.46 -8.28 -7.44
CA LEU A 803 19.79 -8.69 -8.80
C LEU A 803 19.09 -10.01 -9.10
N GLY A 804 18.20 -10.01 -10.08
CA GLY A 804 17.57 -11.21 -10.62
C GLY A 804 18.04 -11.44 -12.04
N ILE A 805 18.53 -12.63 -12.33
CA ILE A 805 18.97 -13.06 -13.66
C ILE A 805 18.13 -14.25 -14.06
N ASP A 806 17.42 -14.12 -15.18
CA ASP A 806 16.67 -15.19 -15.81
C ASP A 806 17.42 -15.68 -17.06
N VAL A 807 17.66 -16.97 -17.16
CA VAL A 807 18.26 -17.62 -18.33
C VAL A 807 17.31 -18.69 -18.85
N TYR A 808 17.07 -18.68 -20.15
CA TYR A 808 16.17 -19.60 -20.85
C TYR A 808 16.97 -20.40 -21.89
N PRO A 809 17.62 -21.50 -21.50
CA PRO A 809 18.40 -22.32 -22.45
C PRO A 809 17.55 -22.94 -23.56
N GLY A 810 16.24 -22.88 -23.40
CA GLY A 810 15.24 -23.35 -24.36
C GLY A 810 13.84 -23.11 -23.79
N LYS A 811 12.80 -23.43 -24.57
CA LYS A 811 11.40 -23.19 -24.17
C LYS A 811 10.95 -23.98 -22.92
N ALA A 812 11.64 -25.07 -22.59
CA ALA A 812 11.30 -25.93 -21.45
C ALA A 812 12.07 -25.57 -20.18
N HIS A 813 13.19 -24.89 -20.30
CA HIS A 813 14.12 -24.65 -19.18
C HIS A 813 14.09 -23.20 -18.75
N THR A 814 14.00 -22.96 -17.45
CA THR A 814 14.16 -21.62 -16.84
C THR A 814 15.11 -21.75 -15.66
N ILE A 815 16.18 -20.98 -15.67
CA ILE A 815 17.11 -20.84 -14.57
C ILE A 815 16.98 -19.40 -14.06
N ARG A 816 16.73 -19.22 -12.78
CA ARG A 816 16.71 -17.91 -12.14
C ARG A 816 17.68 -17.86 -10.99
N LEU A 817 18.56 -16.89 -11.02
CA LEU A 817 19.46 -16.53 -9.94
C LEU A 817 18.97 -15.22 -9.31
N ASP A 818 18.70 -15.22 -8.00
CA ASP A 818 18.36 -14.03 -7.24
C ASP A 818 19.45 -13.76 -6.21
N ALA A 819 20.12 -12.62 -6.32
CA ALA A 819 21.12 -12.15 -5.38
C ALA A 819 20.62 -10.91 -4.66
N GLU A 820 20.77 -10.86 -3.35
CA GLU A 820 20.38 -9.75 -2.48
C GLU A 820 21.59 -9.32 -1.64
N TYR A 821 21.97 -8.06 -1.74
CA TYR A 821 23.00 -7.45 -0.92
C TYR A 821 22.45 -6.31 -0.10
N TYR A 822 22.67 -6.36 1.19
CA TYR A 822 22.25 -5.31 2.11
C TYR A 822 23.48 -4.61 2.70
N SER A 823 23.36 -3.32 2.94
CA SER A 823 24.34 -2.54 3.69
C SER A 823 23.61 -1.77 4.78
N ILE A 824 23.78 -2.24 6.02
CA ILE A 824 23.18 -1.65 7.20
C ILE A 824 24.27 -0.91 7.94
N ARG A 825 24.04 0.37 8.20
CA ARG A 825 24.96 1.21 8.98
C ARG A 825 24.14 2.01 9.99
N GLY A 826 24.38 1.75 11.26
CA GLY A 826 23.79 2.43 12.42
C GLY A 826 24.80 2.39 13.54
N SER A 827 24.43 1.90 14.71
CA SER A 827 25.34 1.58 15.81
C SER A 827 26.31 0.47 15.44
N THR A 828 25.89 -0.47 14.62
CA THR A 828 26.73 -1.53 14.01
C THR A 828 26.75 -1.41 12.49
N ARG A 829 27.73 -2.07 11.87
CA ARG A 829 27.85 -2.14 10.40
C ARG A 829 27.76 -3.58 9.95
N GLN A 830 26.78 -3.87 9.08
CA GLN A 830 26.60 -5.20 8.51
C GLN A 830 26.39 -5.15 7.01
N LYS A 831 26.79 -6.23 6.34
CA LYS A 831 26.71 -6.40 4.88
C LYS A 831 26.24 -7.81 4.52
N PRO A 832 25.03 -8.23 4.94
CA PRO A 832 24.52 -9.55 4.59
C PRO A 832 24.33 -9.70 3.08
N PHE A 833 24.69 -10.88 2.58
CA PHE A 833 24.54 -11.27 1.18
C PHE A 833 23.82 -12.61 1.08
N TYR A 834 22.79 -12.66 0.27
CA TYR A 834 21.97 -13.86 0.05
C TYR A 834 21.92 -14.20 -1.42
N LEU A 835 21.98 -15.48 -1.70
CA LEU A 835 21.90 -16.02 -3.06
C LEU A 835 20.85 -17.13 -3.09
N ASN A 836 19.97 -17.09 -4.08
CA ASN A 836 18.99 -18.13 -4.37
C ASN A 836 19.15 -18.61 -5.81
N LEU A 837 18.90 -19.89 -6.01
CA LEU A 837 18.84 -20.50 -7.34
C LEU A 837 17.51 -21.22 -7.50
N ARG A 838 16.83 -20.96 -8.60
CA ARG A 838 15.62 -21.67 -9.02
C ARG A 838 15.87 -22.26 -10.39
N TYR A 839 15.72 -23.56 -10.50
CA TYR A 839 15.65 -24.25 -11.77
C TYR A 839 14.25 -24.81 -11.99
N ARG A 840 13.71 -24.62 -13.18
CA ARG A 840 12.42 -25.13 -13.58
C ARG A 840 12.49 -25.79 -14.94
N TYR A 841 11.88 -26.97 -15.01
CA TYR A 841 11.64 -27.70 -16.25
C TYR A 841 10.14 -27.79 -16.50
N THR A 842 9.69 -27.30 -17.66
CA THR A 842 8.28 -27.29 -18.07
C THR A 842 8.03 -28.44 -19.04
N PHE A 843 7.21 -29.41 -18.67
CA PHE A 843 6.85 -30.55 -19.50
C PHE A 843 5.84 -30.12 -20.59
N GLY A 844 6.23 -30.22 -21.84
CA GLY A 844 5.48 -30.16 -23.09
C GLY A 844 4.05 -29.58 -23.08
N LYS A 845 3.11 -30.34 -23.63
CA LYS A 845 1.71 -29.87 -23.84
C LYS A 845 0.91 -29.60 -22.56
N ARG A 846 1.23 -30.23 -21.42
CA ARG A 846 0.51 -30.07 -20.16
C ARG A 846 0.98 -28.88 -19.33
N LYS A 847 2.07 -28.20 -19.74
CA LYS A 847 2.69 -27.07 -18.99
C LYS A 847 2.94 -27.39 -17.50
N MET A 848 3.14 -28.66 -17.15
CA MET A 848 3.50 -29.07 -15.80
C MET A 848 4.94 -28.64 -15.55
N ASP A 849 5.20 -27.99 -14.43
CA ASP A 849 6.52 -27.56 -14.03
C ASP A 849 7.09 -28.49 -12.95
N LEU A 850 8.33 -28.91 -13.11
CA LEU A 850 9.18 -29.46 -12.04
C LEU A 850 10.13 -28.34 -11.62
N GLU A 851 10.13 -28.00 -10.34
CA GLU A 851 10.92 -26.88 -9.81
C GLU A 851 11.88 -27.36 -8.71
N LEU A 852 13.13 -26.92 -8.82
CA LEU A 852 14.13 -27.02 -7.75
C LEU A 852 14.40 -25.59 -7.25
N ASN A 853 14.11 -25.33 -5.98
CA ASN A 853 14.34 -24.04 -5.34
C ASN A 853 15.39 -24.20 -4.24
N CYS A 854 16.56 -23.62 -4.45
CA CYS A 854 17.63 -23.54 -3.47
C CYS A 854 17.66 -22.10 -2.91
N THR A 855 17.38 -21.94 -1.64
CA THR A 855 17.35 -20.62 -0.98
C THR A 855 18.48 -20.49 0.02
N ASN A 856 19.00 -19.25 0.15
CA ASN A 856 20.08 -18.92 1.05
C ASN A 856 21.34 -19.79 0.83
N LEU A 857 21.81 -19.91 -0.42
CA LEU A 857 23.01 -20.70 -0.78
C LEU A 857 24.26 -20.26 0.00
N THR A 858 24.35 -18.97 0.34
CA THR A 858 25.42 -18.41 1.17
C THR A 858 25.35 -18.85 2.62
N ASN A 859 24.24 -19.43 3.06
CA ASN A 859 23.97 -19.87 4.44
C ASN A 859 24.14 -18.75 5.49
N SER A 860 23.80 -17.53 5.13
CA SER A 860 23.80 -16.39 6.06
C SER A 860 22.62 -16.51 7.01
N GLN A 861 22.89 -16.68 8.32
CA GLN A 861 21.86 -17.02 9.31
C GLN A 861 21.55 -15.86 10.29
N ASN A 862 22.26 -14.75 10.21
CA ASN A 862 22.09 -13.63 11.10
C ASN A 862 21.71 -12.38 10.31
N TYR A 863 20.80 -11.61 10.88
CA TYR A 863 20.39 -10.31 10.38
C TYR A 863 20.15 -9.36 11.56
N VAL A 864 20.65 -8.15 11.49
CA VAL A 864 20.36 -7.13 12.50
C VAL A 864 19.32 -6.16 12.00
N SER A 865 18.20 -6.13 12.70
CA SER A 865 17.17 -5.11 12.54
C SER A 865 17.43 -4.00 13.54
N ILE A 866 17.49 -2.75 13.06
CA ILE A 866 17.73 -1.59 13.90
C ILE A 866 16.48 -0.73 13.92
N VAL A 867 15.91 -0.52 15.09
CA VAL A 867 14.81 0.41 15.30
C VAL A 867 15.32 1.57 16.15
N ASN A 868 15.33 2.75 15.56
CA ASN A 868 15.64 3.98 16.26
C ASN A 868 14.34 4.72 16.51
N SER A 869 13.98 4.84 17.79
CA SER A 869 12.98 5.80 18.24
C SER A 869 13.69 6.92 19.04
N LEU A 870 12.91 7.87 19.50
CA LEU A 870 13.42 9.12 20.09
C LEU A 870 14.41 8.91 21.25
N PHE A 871 14.17 7.89 22.06
CA PHE A 871 14.97 7.58 23.26
C PHE A 871 15.41 6.13 23.32
N VAL A 872 15.11 5.36 22.28
CA VAL A 872 15.37 3.92 22.26
C VAL A 872 16.09 3.57 20.97
N ILE A 873 17.27 3.01 21.08
CA ILE A 873 17.95 2.31 20.00
C ILE A 873 17.84 0.82 20.33
N SER A 874 17.10 0.09 19.51
CA SER A 874 16.95 -1.35 19.66
C SER A 874 17.54 -2.07 18.44
N GLU A 875 18.52 -2.92 18.69
CA GLU A 875 19.15 -3.78 17.69
C GLU A 875 18.74 -5.23 17.97
N SER A 876 17.97 -5.80 17.08
CA SER A 876 17.58 -7.21 17.16
C SER A 876 18.43 -8.04 16.20
N HIS A 877 19.25 -8.93 16.74
CA HIS A 877 19.99 -9.96 16.02
C HIS A 877 19.06 -11.14 15.78
N PHE A 878 18.49 -11.19 14.64
CA PHE A 878 17.46 -12.16 14.28
C PHE A 878 18.08 -13.40 13.65
N GLN A 879 17.74 -14.60 14.16
CA GLN A 879 18.14 -15.85 13.55
C GLN A 879 17.33 -16.12 12.29
N LEU A 880 17.99 -16.13 11.15
CA LEU A 880 17.40 -16.39 9.86
C LEU A 880 17.26 -17.89 9.56
N ARG A 881 16.49 -18.19 8.55
CA ARG A 881 16.34 -19.54 7.99
C ARG A 881 17.67 -19.97 7.34
N PRO A 882 18.15 -21.20 7.60
CA PRO A 882 19.40 -21.71 7.01
C PRO A 882 19.24 -21.93 5.50
N ARG A 883 20.32 -22.42 4.86
CA ARG A 883 20.27 -22.92 3.49
C ARG A 883 19.22 -24.02 3.36
N GLN A 884 18.42 -23.94 2.32
CA GLN A 884 17.29 -24.86 2.09
C GLN A 884 17.21 -25.26 0.62
N ALA A 885 16.80 -26.50 0.38
CA ALA A 885 16.47 -26.98 -0.95
C ALA A 885 15.07 -27.59 -0.95
N LEU A 886 14.26 -27.18 -1.92
CA LEU A 886 12.89 -27.66 -2.11
C LEU A 886 12.72 -28.12 -3.55
N ILE A 887 12.26 -29.35 -3.74
CA ILE A 887 11.80 -29.86 -5.04
C ILE A 887 10.27 -29.87 -5.04
N GLY A 888 9.66 -29.40 -6.12
CA GLY A 888 8.22 -29.31 -6.22
C GLY A 888 7.71 -29.53 -7.63
N ILE A 889 6.43 -29.85 -7.71
CA ILE A 889 5.67 -29.98 -8.96
C ILE A 889 4.58 -28.95 -8.92
N ARG A 890 4.37 -28.24 -10.05
CA ARG A 890 3.25 -27.34 -10.28
C ARG A 890 2.50 -27.75 -11.53
N ILE A 891 1.19 -27.86 -11.41
CA ILE A 891 0.29 -28.23 -12.48
C ILE A 891 -0.73 -27.11 -12.64
N PRO A 892 -0.66 -26.28 -13.70
CA PRO A 892 -1.75 -25.39 -14.07
C PRO A 892 -2.88 -26.16 -14.72
N PHE A 893 -4.11 -25.77 -14.50
CA PHE A 893 -5.30 -26.38 -15.08
C PHE A 893 -6.40 -25.37 -15.44
#